data_16dbd9475d80440b9db6e89bfc817a1a
#
_entry.id   16dbd9475d80440b9db6e89bfc817a1a
#
_cell.length_a   1.000
_cell.length_b   1.000
_cell.length_c   1.000
_cell.angle_alpha   90.00
_cell.angle_beta   90.00
_cell.angle_gamma   90.00
#
_symmetry.space_group_name_H-M   'P 1'
#
loop_
_entity.id
_entity.type
_entity.pdbx_description
1 polymer ?
#
loop_
_entity_poly.entity_id
_entity_poly.type
_entity_poly.pdbx_seq_one_letter_code
_entity_poly.pdbx_strand_id
1 'polypeptide(L)'
;MYQADTVHDLAHLRPTLTATPVTPALPSIAAIDPHQSAAPHAALLELLDDPQEWSAFSRPSSEAGERWESSVVIEGMHCAACALTVEDALLRVPGVLSVQVGAASHRAKVVWSADQVLPSVWMKAVQASGYRAVPANDVFASERRKQETRKALWQWMVAGLCMMQVMMYAYPAYVAQPGDLSAEMEQLLRWASWVLTLPVILFSCGPFFRNALRDVVQMRISMDLPVALGMFITFCVSTAGTFSPQGLFGREVFFDSLTMFVFFLLTGRWLELRLRDRTAGALEALMNRLPDSVERLRSDGSVERVAARRLAVGDSVRVYPGETFVADGVVEAGETRVDEALLTGESHPLARGPGAEVLSGSHNLSGTVQVRVQRIGGETRFAQIVALMESASSTKPQAAMLADQLAKPFLVAVLVAAAGACALWWARDPGHALMVAVAVLVVTCPCALSLATPTAMLASAGALARNGVLVRKLQALEALAAVDVLVFDKTGTLTRDAMVLGAVQTRAGVDGALALAQADALARHSLHPVSRALAAAAAAAADSVQDTWQCEAVTELAGQGLLGELRPVSPGNSAQTRHLRLGSASFCAVQGYEASGLCVHLADEDGWLATFALQEDLRPEVVGVVATLAAAGVEVRMMSGDSAQAVGEVARMAGIAHARGACTPQDKLDLIRQLQAQGRTVAMVGDGLNDGPVLAGANVSFAFGQAVPLAQAQADFVVLGGQLTAVVQALALARKTMSVVRQNLWWALGYNAACVPLAVVGWLPAWAAGLGMASSSLLVVLNALRLARSDAQHSGI
;
A
#
# COMPACT_ATOMS: atom_id res chain seq x y z
N MET A 1 -42.59 32.63 32.52
CA MET A 1 -43.34 33.90 32.37
C MET A 1 -43.48 34.14 30.88
N TYR A 2 -44.74 34.16 30.43
CA TYR A 2 -45.29 34.45 29.09
C TYR A 2 -45.01 33.37 27.99
N GLN A 3 -45.97 32.52 27.70
CA GLN A 3 -47.27 32.51 26.97
C GLN A 3 -47.02 32.59 25.47
N ALA A 4 -47.27 31.53 24.65
CA ALA A 4 -48.55 30.88 24.25
C ALA A 4 -49.35 31.72 23.22
N ASP A 5 -49.87 31.00 22.24
CA ASP A 5 -50.89 31.31 21.22
C ASP A 5 -50.32 31.84 19.89
N THR A 6 -50.61 31.19 18.77
CA THR A 6 -51.95 30.97 18.17
C THR A 6 -51.90 29.95 16.99
N VAL A 7 -52.87 29.07 17.03
CA VAL A 7 -53.34 28.20 15.97
C VAL A 7 -54.09 29.02 14.91
N HIS A 8 -53.88 28.81 13.62
CA HIS A 8 -54.88 29.01 12.55
C HIS A 8 -54.74 28.00 11.43
N ASP A 9 -55.63 27.12 11.40
CA ASP A 9 -56.50 26.50 10.42
C ASP A 9 -56.18 26.76 8.92
N LEU A 10 -55.84 25.69 8.18
CA LEU A 10 -56.14 25.55 6.78
C LEU A 10 -56.39 24.05 6.48
N ALA A 11 -57.62 23.61 6.81
CA ALA A 11 -58.25 22.48 6.17
C ALA A 11 -58.81 22.96 4.84
N HIS A 12 -58.39 22.35 3.76
CA HIS A 12 -59.10 22.13 2.50
C HIS A 12 -58.06 21.98 1.36
N LEU A 13 -57.76 20.68 1.03
CA LEU A 13 -57.63 20.20 -0.33
C LEU A 13 -57.13 18.72 -0.28
N ARG A 14 -58.11 17.83 -0.25
CA ARG A 14 -57.89 16.41 -0.56
C ARG A 14 -58.20 16.18 -2.04
N PRO A 15 -57.32 15.57 -2.83
CA PRO A 15 -57.72 14.77 -3.97
C PRO A 15 -57.86 13.31 -3.53
N THR A 16 -59.04 12.76 -3.77
CA THR A 16 -59.39 11.35 -3.70
C THR A 16 -58.59 10.53 -4.68
N LEU A 17 -57.70 9.70 -4.18
CA LEU A 17 -57.11 8.58 -4.96
C LEU A 17 -57.62 7.29 -4.33
N THR A 18 -58.47 6.61 -5.07
CA THR A 18 -58.95 5.25 -4.80
C THR A 18 -57.73 4.28 -4.94
N ALA A 19 -57.20 3.82 -3.82
CA ALA A 19 -56.22 2.76 -3.79
C ALA A 19 -56.93 1.42 -3.56
N THR A 20 -56.89 0.58 -4.55
CA THR A 20 -57.15 -0.85 -4.45
C THR A 20 -56.01 -1.49 -3.63
N PRO A 21 -56.31 -2.32 -2.62
CA PRO A 21 -55.26 -3.00 -1.87
C PRO A 21 -54.71 -4.18 -2.70
N VAL A 22 -53.49 -4.02 -3.26
CA VAL A 22 -52.72 -5.14 -3.76
C VAL A 22 -51.94 -5.72 -2.58
N THR A 23 -52.41 -6.80 -2.02
CA THR A 23 -51.67 -7.65 -1.08
C THR A 23 -50.50 -8.30 -1.82
N PRO A 24 -49.25 -8.05 -1.44
CA PRO A 24 -48.18 -8.87 -2.00
C PRO A 24 -48.22 -10.26 -1.35
N ALA A 25 -48.52 -11.27 -2.15
CA ALA A 25 -48.37 -12.68 -1.79
C ALA A 25 -46.88 -12.92 -1.45
N LEU A 26 -46.60 -13.34 -0.23
CA LEU A 26 -45.29 -13.84 0.18
C LEU A 26 -44.99 -15.07 -0.72
N PRO A 27 -43.86 -15.11 -1.42
CA PRO A 27 -43.46 -16.31 -2.14
C PRO A 27 -43.14 -17.39 -1.12
N SER A 28 -43.77 -18.55 -1.28
CA SER A 28 -43.50 -19.76 -0.51
C SER A 28 -42.00 -20.07 -0.56
N ILE A 29 -41.45 -20.45 0.60
CA ILE A 29 -40.11 -21.00 0.72
C ILE A 29 -40.10 -22.37 0.04
N ALA A 30 -40.05 -22.39 -1.31
CA ALA A 30 -39.68 -23.57 -2.05
C ALA A 30 -38.15 -23.75 -1.91
N ALA A 31 -37.75 -24.94 -1.59
CA ALA A 31 -36.36 -25.37 -1.42
C ALA A 31 -35.52 -24.89 -2.62
N ILE A 32 -34.56 -24.02 -2.36
CA ILE A 32 -33.59 -23.54 -3.36
C ILE A 32 -32.70 -24.74 -3.69
N ASP A 33 -32.88 -25.30 -4.85
CA ASP A 33 -32.06 -26.36 -5.44
C ASP A 33 -30.59 -25.84 -5.53
N PRO A 34 -29.60 -26.50 -4.88
CA PRO A 34 -28.22 -26.02 -4.89
C PRO A 34 -27.56 -26.02 -6.28
N HIS A 35 -28.19 -26.61 -7.29
CA HIS A 35 -27.71 -26.64 -8.68
C HIS A 35 -28.16 -25.41 -9.52
N GLN A 36 -29.10 -24.56 -9.08
CA GLN A 36 -29.54 -23.40 -9.81
C GLN A 36 -28.66 -22.15 -9.60
N SER A 37 -27.72 -22.15 -8.63
CA SER A 37 -26.81 -21.03 -8.42
C SER A 37 -25.58 -21.02 -9.34
N ALA A 38 -25.34 -22.06 -10.13
CA ALA A 38 -24.18 -22.16 -11.01
C ALA A 38 -24.38 -21.54 -12.41
N ALA A 39 -25.61 -21.50 -12.89
CA ALA A 39 -25.93 -21.02 -14.24
C ALA A 39 -25.72 -19.50 -14.47
N PRO A 40 -26.13 -18.61 -13.55
CA PRO A 40 -25.91 -17.16 -13.74
C PRO A 40 -24.44 -16.77 -13.65
N HIS A 41 -23.60 -17.61 -13.08
CA HIS A 41 -22.19 -17.31 -12.82
C HIS A 41 -21.28 -17.67 -13.99
N ALA A 42 -21.57 -18.73 -14.71
CA ALA A 42 -20.85 -19.09 -15.93
C ALA A 42 -21.04 -18.03 -17.01
N ALA A 43 -22.26 -17.50 -17.15
CA ALA A 43 -22.57 -16.41 -18.06
C ALA A 43 -21.86 -15.09 -17.69
N LEU A 44 -21.65 -14.82 -16.41
CA LEU A 44 -20.94 -13.62 -15.94
C LEU A 44 -19.43 -13.69 -16.23
N LEU A 45 -18.82 -14.89 -16.17
CA LEU A 45 -17.42 -15.08 -16.51
C LEU A 45 -17.17 -14.93 -18.01
N GLU A 46 -18.15 -15.29 -18.85
CA GLU A 46 -18.03 -15.14 -20.31
C GLU A 46 -18.12 -13.68 -20.76
N LEU A 47 -18.78 -12.80 -19.97
CA LEU A 47 -18.78 -11.36 -20.22
C LEU A 47 -17.37 -10.74 -20.04
N LEU A 48 -16.53 -11.34 -19.20
CA LEU A 48 -15.15 -10.87 -18.98
C LEU A 48 -14.21 -11.25 -20.13
N ASP A 49 -14.66 -12.02 -21.11
CA ASP A 49 -13.89 -12.35 -22.32
C ASP A 49 -13.98 -11.25 -23.38
N ASP A 50 -14.87 -10.26 -23.21
CA ASP A 50 -14.94 -9.09 -24.09
C ASP A 50 -13.70 -8.20 -23.87
N PRO A 51 -12.90 -7.93 -24.93
CA PRO A 51 -11.71 -7.07 -24.83
C PRO A 51 -11.99 -5.67 -24.28
N GLN A 52 -13.22 -5.15 -24.40
CA GLN A 52 -13.61 -3.85 -23.86
C GLN A 52 -13.69 -3.88 -22.33
N GLU A 53 -14.03 -5.01 -21.73
CA GLU A 53 -14.09 -5.19 -20.27
C GLU A 53 -12.71 -5.45 -19.65
N TRP A 54 -11.71 -5.85 -20.44
CA TRP A 54 -10.38 -6.13 -19.92
C TRP A 54 -9.75 -4.91 -19.26
N SER A 55 -9.98 -3.72 -19.78
CA SER A 55 -9.46 -2.48 -19.21
C SER A 55 -9.91 -2.21 -17.76
N ALA A 56 -10.99 -2.84 -17.31
CA ALA A 56 -11.51 -2.70 -15.95
C ALA A 56 -10.67 -3.43 -14.90
N PHE A 57 -9.96 -4.53 -15.26
CA PHE A 57 -9.19 -5.35 -14.33
C PHE A 57 -7.83 -5.80 -14.86
N SER A 58 -7.47 -5.40 -16.09
CA SER A 58 -6.23 -5.79 -16.76
C SER A 58 -5.57 -4.60 -17.44
N ARG A 59 -4.25 -4.70 -17.65
CA ARG A 59 -3.43 -3.71 -18.35
C ARG A 59 -2.56 -4.42 -19.37
N PRO A 60 -2.28 -3.78 -20.52
CA PRO A 60 -1.29 -4.30 -21.43
C PRO A 60 0.10 -4.30 -20.77
N SER A 61 0.78 -5.44 -20.81
CA SER A 61 2.12 -5.64 -20.22
C SER A 61 3.25 -5.50 -21.24
N SER A 62 2.95 -5.35 -22.54
CA SER A 62 3.91 -5.09 -23.60
C SER A 62 3.34 -4.09 -24.60
N GLU A 63 4.21 -3.34 -25.26
CA GLU A 63 3.83 -2.37 -26.30
C GLU A 63 3.15 -3.04 -27.53
N ALA A 64 3.31 -4.34 -27.71
CA ALA A 64 2.68 -5.12 -28.79
C ALA A 64 1.24 -5.60 -28.48
N GLY A 65 0.72 -5.34 -27.29
CA GLY A 65 -0.67 -5.70 -26.91
C GLY A 65 -0.96 -7.20 -26.74
N GLU A 66 0.04 -8.08 -26.92
CA GLU A 66 -0.13 -9.54 -26.84
C GLU A 66 -0.19 -10.08 -25.40
N ARG A 67 0.37 -9.33 -24.44
CA ARG A 67 0.44 -9.73 -23.02
C ARG A 67 -0.35 -8.80 -22.15
N TRP A 68 -1.16 -9.39 -21.30
CA TRP A 68 -1.99 -8.66 -20.33
C TRP A 68 -1.63 -9.04 -18.91
N GLU A 69 -1.67 -8.06 -18.04
CA GLU A 69 -1.51 -8.18 -16.60
C GLU A 69 -2.85 -7.88 -15.92
N SER A 70 -3.45 -8.89 -15.30
CA SER A 70 -4.72 -8.77 -14.59
C SER A 70 -4.52 -8.74 -13.08
N SER A 71 -5.25 -7.85 -12.40
CA SER A 71 -5.33 -7.81 -10.94
C SER A 71 -6.70 -8.30 -10.49
N VAL A 72 -6.74 -9.40 -9.74
CA VAL A 72 -7.98 -10.01 -9.25
C VAL A 72 -7.92 -10.30 -7.76
N VAL A 73 -9.08 -10.30 -7.11
CA VAL A 73 -9.22 -10.73 -5.71
C VAL A 73 -9.58 -12.21 -5.70
N ILE A 74 -8.89 -12.99 -4.87
CA ILE A 74 -9.16 -14.42 -4.68
C ILE A 74 -9.98 -14.61 -3.41
N GLU A 75 -11.23 -14.95 -3.57
CA GLU A 75 -12.15 -15.27 -2.47
C GLU A 75 -11.93 -16.69 -1.96
N GLY A 76 -12.13 -16.90 -0.66
CA GLY A 76 -12.03 -18.21 0.00
C GLY A 76 -10.62 -18.60 0.44
N MET A 77 -9.62 -17.75 0.29
CA MET A 77 -8.29 -17.98 0.86
C MET A 77 -8.27 -17.62 2.35
N HIS A 78 -7.57 -18.45 3.14
CA HIS A 78 -7.46 -18.24 4.59
C HIS A 78 -6.02 -18.43 5.11
N CYS A 79 -5.11 -18.89 4.28
CA CYS A 79 -3.73 -19.19 4.69
C CYS A 79 -2.77 -19.09 3.50
N ALA A 80 -1.48 -19.06 3.80
CA ALA A 80 -0.42 -19.01 2.80
C ALA A 80 -0.41 -20.23 1.86
N ALA A 81 -0.75 -21.43 2.37
CA ALA A 81 -0.88 -22.63 1.55
C ALA A 81 -1.99 -22.52 0.50
N CYS A 82 -3.07 -21.77 0.80
CA CYS A 82 -4.13 -21.49 -0.16
C CYS A 82 -3.61 -20.66 -1.35
N ALA A 83 -2.77 -19.68 -1.08
CA ALA A 83 -2.18 -18.86 -2.14
C ALA A 83 -1.29 -19.66 -3.09
N LEU A 84 -0.47 -20.58 -2.56
CA LEU A 84 0.33 -21.50 -3.37
C LEU A 84 -0.55 -22.42 -4.24
N THR A 85 -1.68 -22.86 -3.69
CA THR A 85 -2.66 -23.68 -4.43
C THR A 85 -3.22 -22.96 -5.63
N VAL A 86 -3.57 -21.68 -5.46
CA VAL A 86 -4.09 -20.84 -6.55
C VAL A 86 -3.00 -20.53 -7.58
N GLU A 87 -1.78 -20.24 -7.14
CA GLU A 87 -0.62 -20.05 -8.04
C GLU A 87 -0.38 -21.29 -8.89
N ASP A 88 -0.31 -22.48 -8.29
CA ASP A 88 -0.13 -23.75 -9.00
C ASP A 88 -1.26 -24.03 -9.99
N ALA A 89 -2.51 -23.72 -9.64
CA ALA A 89 -3.66 -23.93 -10.51
C ALA A 89 -3.63 -23.01 -11.74
N LEU A 90 -3.27 -21.73 -11.55
CA LEU A 90 -3.15 -20.74 -12.62
C LEU A 90 -1.96 -21.04 -13.55
N LEU A 91 -0.79 -21.39 -13.01
CA LEU A 91 0.41 -21.70 -13.80
C LEU A 91 0.24 -22.95 -14.68
N ARG A 92 -0.72 -23.83 -14.38
CA ARG A 92 -1.03 -25.00 -15.22
C ARG A 92 -1.89 -24.66 -16.43
N VAL A 93 -2.45 -23.45 -16.50
CA VAL A 93 -3.28 -23.02 -17.63
C VAL A 93 -2.35 -22.58 -18.76
N PRO A 94 -2.42 -23.21 -19.94
CA PRO A 94 -1.64 -22.76 -21.10
C PRO A 94 -1.98 -21.32 -21.46
N GLY A 95 -0.96 -20.49 -21.69
CA GLY A 95 -1.14 -19.06 -21.95
C GLY A 95 -1.04 -18.16 -20.71
N VAL A 96 -1.00 -18.70 -19.50
CA VAL A 96 -0.63 -17.95 -18.29
C VAL A 96 0.89 -18.00 -18.14
N LEU A 97 1.53 -16.82 -18.10
CA LEU A 97 2.98 -16.67 -18.12
C LEU A 97 3.58 -16.53 -16.71
N SER A 98 2.95 -15.77 -15.84
CA SER A 98 3.37 -15.63 -14.46
C SER A 98 2.19 -15.32 -13.55
N VAL A 99 2.30 -15.75 -12.29
CA VAL A 99 1.27 -15.56 -11.26
C VAL A 99 1.93 -15.20 -9.95
N GLN A 100 1.36 -14.24 -9.25
CA GLN A 100 1.74 -13.89 -7.88
C GLN A 100 0.45 -13.74 -7.06
N VAL A 101 0.32 -14.51 -5.97
CA VAL A 101 -0.85 -14.44 -5.10
C VAL A 101 -0.43 -14.02 -3.69
N GLY A 102 -0.93 -12.88 -3.24
CA GLY A 102 -0.71 -12.38 -1.88
C GLY A 102 -1.66 -13.06 -0.89
N ALA A 103 -1.13 -13.92 -0.02
CA ALA A 103 -1.94 -14.59 1.01
C ALA A 103 -2.59 -13.62 2.00
N ALA A 104 -1.93 -12.51 2.29
CA ALA A 104 -2.43 -11.48 3.21
C ALA A 104 -3.38 -10.48 2.55
N SER A 105 -3.15 -10.13 1.28
CA SER A 105 -3.98 -9.19 0.53
C SER A 105 -5.17 -9.83 -0.18
N HIS A 106 -5.17 -11.16 -0.32
CA HIS A 106 -6.09 -11.94 -1.18
C HIS A 106 -6.10 -11.49 -2.65
N ARG A 107 -5.11 -10.75 -3.09
CA ARG A 107 -4.98 -10.30 -4.48
C ARG A 107 -4.05 -11.21 -5.24
N ALA A 108 -4.41 -11.48 -6.48
CA ALA A 108 -3.57 -12.19 -7.44
C ALA A 108 -3.27 -11.29 -8.63
N LYS A 109 -2.02 -11.30 -9.05
CA LYS A 109 -1.53 -10.70 -10.26
C LYS A 109 -1.26 -11.82 -11.25
N VAL A 110 -1.93 -11.81 -12.39
CA VAL A 110 -1.85 -12.83 -13.43
C VAL A 110 -1.39 -12.19 -14.72
N VAL A 111 -0.24 -12.64 -15.24
CA VAL A 111 0.23 -12.24 -16.58
C VAL A 111 -0.08 -13.35 -17.55
N TRP A 112 -0.82 -13.03 -18.61
CA TRP A 112 -1.32 -13.98 -19.59
C TRP A 112 -1.25 -13.44 -21.02
N SER A 113 -1.30 -14.35 -22.01
CA SER A 113 -1.28 -14.02 -23.44
C SER A 113 -2.69 -14.07 -24.00
N ALA A 114 -3.15 -12.95 -24.58
CA ALA A 114 -4.50 -12.84 -25.16
C ALA A 114 -4.72 -13.78 -26.35
N ASP A 115 -3.66 -14.16 -27.05
CA ASP A 115 -3.73 -15.08 -28.19
C ASP A 115 -3.91 -16.54 -27.78
N GLN A 116 -3.62 -16.88 -26.51
CA GLN A 116 -3.59 -18.26 -26.03
C GLN A 116 -4.68 -18.57 -25.01
N VAL A 117 -5.12 -17.59 -24.24
CA VAL A 117 -6.07 -17.84 -23.15
C VAL A 117 -6.99 -16.64 -22.90
N LEU A 118 -8.25 -16.89 -22.60
CA LEU A 118 -9.23 -15.88 -22.20
C LEU A 118 -9.37 -15.79 -20.68
N PRO A 119 -9.80 -14.65 -20.14
CA PRO A 119 -10.00 -14.46 -18.69
C PRO A 119 -10.90 -15.51 -18.06
N SER A 120 -12.00 -15.88 -18.71
CA SER A 120 -12.92 -16.90 -18.18
C SER A 120 -12.22 -18.25 -17.95
N VAL A 121 -11.26 -18.63 -18.78
CA VAL A 121 -10.58 -19.94 -18.71
C VAL A 121 -9.69 -20.03 -17.47
N TRP A 122 -8.80 -19.04 -17.25
CA TRP A 122 -7.95 -19.08 -16.08
C TRP A 122 -8.71 -18.77 -14.78
N MET A 123 -9.81 -18.00 -14.82
CA MET A 123 -10.70 -17.81 -13.66
C MET A 123 -11.46 -19.11 -13.33
N LYS A 124 -11.91 -19.89 -14.34
CA LYS A 124 -12.48 -21.24 -14.11
C LYS A 124 -11.47 -22.20 -13.50
N ALA A 125 -10.17 -22.10 -13.83
CA ALA A 125 -9.13 -22.93 -13.20
C ALA A 125 -8.97 -22.61 -11.69
N VAL A 126 -9.07 -21.35 -11.31
CA VAL A 126 -9.14 -20.95 -9.89
C VAL A 126 -10.37 -21.53 -9.22
N GLN A 127 -11.51 -21.50 -9.90
CA GLN A 127 -12.76 -22.07 -9.38
C GLN A 127 -12.68 -23.58 -9.20
N ALA A 128 -12.06 -24.29 -10.13
CA ALA A 128 -11.83 -25.74 -10.04
C ALA A 128 -10.91 -26.10 -8.87
N SER A 129 -9.99 -25.20 -8.47
CA SER A 129 -9.16 -25.38 -7.26
C SER A 129 -9.90 -25.03 -5.96
N GLY A 130 -11.18 -24.64 -6.05
CA GLY A 130 -12.07 -24.37 -4.91
C GLY A 130 -11.99 -22.96 -4.37
N TYR A 131 -11.35 -22.04 -5.09
CA TYR A 131 -11.30 -20.61 -4.82
C TYR A 131 -12.02 -19.87 -5.93
N ARG A 132 -12.20 -18.57 -5.79
CA ARG A 132 -12.88 -17.76 -6.78
C ARG A 132 -12.08 -16.51 -7.09
N ALA A 133 -11.77 -16.28 -8.37
CA ALA A 133 -11.17 -15.06 -8.85
C ALA A 133 -12.28 -14.06 -9.24
N VAL A 134 -12.15 -12.81 -8.75
CA VAL A 134 -13.11 -11.73 -9.03
C VAL A 134 -12.27 -10.49 -9.42
N PRO A 135 -12.68 -9.72 -10.44
CA PRO A 135 -12.03 -8.46 -10.78
C PRO A 135 -11.88 -7.54 -9.56
N ALA A 136 -10.74 -6.89 -9.42
CA ALA A 136 -10.42 -6.09 -8.23
C ALA A 136 -11.36 -4.87 -8.05
N ASN A 137 -11.98 -4.41 -9.14
CA ASN A 137 -12.88 -3.25 -9.18
C ASN A 137 -14.37 -3.63 -9.13
N ASP A 138 -14.71 -4.88 -8.75
CA ASP A 138 -16.10 -5.31 -8.67
C ASP A 138 -16.81 -4.63 -7.49
N VAL A 139 -17.82 -3.81 -7.79
CA VAL A 139 -18.68 -3.12 -6.80
C VAL A 139 -19.33 -4.14 -5.84
N PHE A 140 -19.60 -5.36 -6.31
CA PHE A 140 -20.15 -6.44 -5.49
C PHE A 140 -19.13 -7.12 -4.55
N ALA A 141 -17.82 -6.91 -4.76
CA ALA A 141 -16.79 -7.49 -3.88
C ALA A 141 -16.89 -6.94 -2.45
N SER A 142 -17.24 -5.65 -2.28
CA SER A 142 -17.42 -5.04 -0.97
C SER A 142 -18.66 -5.59 -0.24
N GLU A 143 -19.77 -5.83 -0.98
CA GLU A 143 -21.00 -6.37 -0.45
C GLU A 143 -20.82 -7.83 -0.01
N ARG A 144 -20.13 -8.62 -0.82
CA ARG A 144 -19.80 -10.02 -0.51
C ARG A 144 -18.87 -10.12 0.70
N ARG A 145 -17.86 -9.24 0.80
CA ARG A 145 -16.98 -9.19 1.96
C ARG A 145 -17.76 -8.91 3.26
N LYS A 146 -18.75 -8.00 3.20
CA LYS A 146 -19.68 -7.75 4.30
C LYS A 146 -20.50 -8.99 4.65
N GLN A 147 -20.95 -9.76 3.65
CA GLN A 147 -21.68 -11.01 3.87
C GLN A 147 -20.81 -12.09 4.50
N GLU A 148 -19.56 -12.24 4.07
CA GLU A 148 -18.60 -13.18 4.67
C GLU A 148 -18.27 -12.82 6.13
N THR A 149 -18.02 -11.55 6.40
CA THR A 149 -17.80 -11.05 7.77
C THR A 149 -19.04 -11.26 8.64
N ARG A 150 -20.23 -11.02 8.11
CA ARG A 150 -21.50 -11.28 8.81
C ARG A 150 -21.71 -12.78 9.08
N LYS A 151 -21.38 -13.64 8.12
CA LYS A 151 -21.46 -15.10 8.30
C LYS A 151 -20.47 -15.59 9.35
N ALA A 152 -19.23 -15.12 9.33
CA ALA A 152 -18.23 -15.41 10.35
C ALA A 152 -18.70 -14.97 11.75
N LEU A 153 -19.33 -13.79 11.86
CA LEU A 153 -19.93 -13.31 13.10
C LEU A 153 -21.05 -14.24 13.60
N TRP A 154 -21.94 -14.70 12.71
CA TRP A 154 -23.00 -15.66 13.08
C TRP A 154 -22.41 -17.00 13.55
N GLN A 155 -21.40 -17.50 12.88
CA GLN A 155 -20.70 -18.74 13.27
C GLN A 155 -20.06 -18.61 14.65
N TRP A 156 -19.46 -17.45 14.94
CA TRP A 156 -18.89 -17.13 16.24
C TRP A 156 -19.95 -17.01 17.33
N MET A 157 -21.07 -16.32 17.04
CA MET A 157 -22.17 -16.19 18.01
C MET A 157 -22.81 -17.53 18.37
N VAL A 158 -23.09 -18.38 17.37
CA VAL A 158 -23.65 -19.71 17.61
C VAL A 158 -22.70 -20.56 18.43
N ALA A 159 -21.39 -20.55 18.11
CA ALA A 159 -20.41 -21.26 18.90
C ALA A 159 -20.34 -20.77 20.35
N GLY A 160 -20.39 -19.44 20.57
CA GLY A 160 -20.35 -18.84 21.91
C GLY A 160 -21.59 -19.13 22.76
N LEU A 161 -22.79 -19.03 22.16
CA LEU A 161 -24.03 -19.36 22.86
C LEU A 161 -24.10 -20.84 23.24
N CYS A 162 -23.77 -21.73 22.30
CA CYS A 162 -23.74 -23.17 22.56
C CYS A 162 -22.66 -23.53 23.59
N MET A 163 -21.45 -22.95 23.49
CA MET A 163 -20.38 -23.15 24.46
C MET A 163 -20.83 -22.79 25.87
N MET A 164 -21.45 -21.62 26.06
CA MET A 164 -21.92 -21.17 27.37
C MET A 164 -22.93 -22.15 27.98
N GLN A 165 -23.85 -22.65 27.16
CA GLN A 165 -24.84 -23.63 27.62
C GLN A 165 -24.22 -25.01 27.94
N VAL A 166 -23.32 -25.50 27.07
CA VAL A 166 -22.59 -26.76 27.28
C VAL A 166 -21.74 -26.69 28.54
N MET A 167 -21.05 -25.54 28.80
CA MET A 167 -20.29 -25.35 30.04
C MET A 167 -21.18 -25.36 31.27
N MET A 168 -22.38 -24.81 31.20
CA MET A 168 -23.34 -24.84 32.30
C MET A 168 -23.76 -26.30 32.64
N TYR A 169 -23.91 -27.14 31.61
CA TYR A 169 -24.24 -28.56 31.81
C TYR A 169 -23.06 -29.41 32.23
N ALA A 170 -21.84 -29.04 31.82
CA ALA A 170 -20.62 -29.73 32.23
C ALA A 170 -20.17 -29.36 33.66
N TYR A 171 -20.50 -28.16 34.15
CA TYR A 171 -20.07 -27.67 35.45
C TYR A 171 -20.42 -28.57 36.65
N PRO A 172 -21.65 -29.13 36.75
CA PRO A 172 -22.01 -30.08 37.81
C PRO A 172 -21.13 -31.33 37.85
N ALA A 173 -20.71 -31.83 36.65
CA ALA A 173 -19.83 -33.02 36.59
C ALA A 173 -18.40 -32.72 37.13
N TYR A 174 -17.94 -31.46 37.10
CA TYR A 174 -16.64 -31.06 37.64
C TYR A 174 -16.64 -30.82 39.16
N VAL A 175 -17.79 -30.43 39.72
CA VAL A 175 -17.88 -29.99 41.13
C VAL A 175 -18.54 -31.04 42.01
N ALA A 176 -19.38 -31.95 41.46
CA ALA A 176 -20.07 -32.99 42.18
C ALA A 176 -19.10 -34.04 42.78
N GLN A 177 -19.33 -34.40 44.04
CA GLN A 177 -18.64 -35.54 44.65
C GLN A 177 -19.25 -36.85 44.16
N PRO A 178 -18.48 -37.96 44.20
CA PRO A 178 -18.99 -39.28 43.83
C PRO A 178 -20.27 -39.63 44.60
N GLY A 179 -21.42 -39.69 43.90
CA GLY A 179 -22.72 -40.01 44.47
C GLY A 179 -23.71 -38.83 44.52
N ASP A 180 -23.28 -37.58 44.25
CA ASP A 180 -24.17 -36.38 44.26
C ASP A 180 -25.07 -36.35 43.00
N LEU A 181 -24.63 -36.93 41.89
CA LEU A 181 -25.41 -37.01 40.65
C LEU A 181 -25.94 -38.43 40.44
N SER A 182 -27.24 -38.56 40.16
CA SER A 182 -27.76 -39.83 39.69
C SER A 182 -27.29 -40.15 38.30
N ALA A 183 -27.12 -41.43 37.94
CA ALA A 183 -26.70 -41.86 36.59
C ALA A 183 -27.66 -41.38 35.52
N GLU A 184 -28.95 -41.22 35.83
CA GLU A 184 -29.94 -40.64 34.91
C GLU A 184 -29.71 -39.16 34.62
N MET A 185 -29.37 -38.38 35.68
CA MET A 185 -29.07 -36.96 35.55
C MET A 185 -27.79 -36.73 34.77
N GLU A 186 -26.74 -37.50 35.05
CA GLU A 186 -25.50 -37.46 34.27
C GLU A 186 -25.72 -37.76 32.78
N GLN A 187 -26.52 -38.77 32.49
CA GLN A 187 -26.87 -39.15 31.14
C GLN A 187 -27.68 -38.04 30.43
N LEU A 188 -28.62 -37.41 31.14
CA LEU A 188 -29.42 -36.28 30.62
C LEU A 188 -28.50 -35.10 30.25
N LEU A 189 -27.55 -34.75 31.11
CA LEU A 189 -26.61 -33.64 30.88
C LEU A 189 -25.69 -33.97 29.69
N ARG A 190 -25.24 -35.21 29.51
CA ARG A 190 -24.48 -35.64 28.34
C ARG A 190 -25.27 -35.51 27.03
N TRP A 191 -26.55 -35.94 27.02
CA TRP A 191 -27.44 -35.79 25.86
C TRP A 191 -27.71 -34.31 25.54
N ALA A 192 -27.96 -33.47 26.54
CA ALA A 192 -28.16 -32.06 26.35
C ALA A 192 -26.91 -31.39 25.74
N SER A 193 -25.73 -31.72 26.24
CA SER A 193 -24.46 -31.26 25.69
C SER A 193 -24.23 -31.71 24.24
N TRP A 194 -24.59 -32.99 23.92
CA TRP A 194 -24.49 -33.50 22.56
C TRP A 194 -25.39 -32.73 21.59
N VAL A 195 -26.69 -32.53 21.94
CA VAL A 195 -27.66 -31.78 21.11
C VAL A 195 -27.17 -30.37 20.86
N LEU A 196 -26.66 -29.65 21.86
CA LEU A 196 -26.15 -28.30 21.74
C LEU A 196 -24.85 -28.20 20.94
N THR A 197 -24.09 -29.32 20.86
CA THR A 197 -22.86 -29.33 20.07
C THR A 197 -23.15 -29.53 18.57
N LEU A 198 -24.31 -30.11 18.19
CA LEU A 198 -24.66 -30.31 16.77
C LEU A 198 -24.67 -28.99 15.94
N PRO A 199 -25.30 -27.87 16.39
CA PRO A 199 -25.20 -26.60 15.66
C PRO A 199 -23.78 -26.11 15.51
N VAL A 200 -22.90 -26.33 16.50
CA VAL A 200 -21.49 -25.94 16.43
C VAL A 200 -20.77 -26.73 15.34
N ILE A 201 -20.95 -28.06 15.32
CA ILE A 201 -20.29 -28.94 14.33
C ILE A 201 -20.81 -28.67 12.91
N LEU A 202 -22.12 -28.58 12.72
CA LEU A 202 -22.72 -28.48 11.39
C LEU A 202 -22.59 -27.08 10.79
N PHE A 203 -22.71 -26.02 11.62
CA PHE A 203 -22.71 -24.65 11.13
C PHE A 203 -21.39 -23.92 11.42
N SER A 204 -20.91 -23.91 12.68
CA SER A 204 -19.71 -23.13 13.05
C SER A 204 -18.41 -23.76 12.53
N CYS A 205 -18.31 -25.09 12.56
CA CYS A 205 -17.15 -25.84 12.04
C CYS A 205 -17.20 -26.08 10.52
N GLY A 206 -18.32 -25.78 9.85
CA GLY A 206 -18.55 -26.08 8.44
C GLY A 206 -17.43 -25.62 7.47
N PRO A 207 -16.84 -24.43 7.61
CA PRO A 207 -15.70 -24.01 6.78
C PRO A 207 -14.47 -24.89 6.93
N PHE A 208 -14.12 -25.28 8.16
CA PHE A 208 -12.96 -26.12 8.44
C PHE A 208 -13.10 -27.50 7.81
N PHE A 209 -14.26 -28.15 7.97
CA PHE A 209 -14.51 -29.47 7.38
C PHE A 209 -14.54 -29.44 5.85
N ARG A 210 -15.15 -28.42 5.25
CA ARG A 210 -15.17 -28.26 3.77
C ARG A 210 -13.77 -28.06 3.21
N ASN A 211 -12.96 -27.22 3.86
CA ASN A 211 -11.60 -26.97 3.43
C ASN A 211 -10.75 -28.25 3.59
N ALA A 212 -10.81 -28.90 4.77
CA ALA A 212 -10.06 -30.13 5.04
C ALA A 212 -10.44 -31.25 4.06
N LEU A 213 -11.74 -31.45 3.78
CA LEU A 213 -12.19 -32.46 2.83
C LEU A 213 -11.69 -32.19 1.41
N ARG A 214 -11.75 -30.94 0.98
CA ARG A 214 -11.21 -30.51 -0.32
C ARG A 214 -9.73 -30.82 -0.43
N ASP A 215 -8.96 -30.47 0.61
CA ASP A 215 -7.52 -30.65 0.62
C ASP A 215 -7.12 -32.13 0.60
N VAL A 216 -7.86 -32.99 1.33
CA VAL A 216 -7.67 -34.44 1.30
C VAL A 216 -7.95 -35.00 -0.11
N VAL A 217 -9.07 -34.58 -0.74
CA VAL A 217 -9.41 -35.03 -2.11
C VAL A 217 -8.34 -34.60 -3.11
N GLN A 218 -7.72 -33.45 -2.92
CA GLN A 218 -6.65 -32.93 -3.76
C GLN A 218 -5.25 -33.43 -3.38
N MET A 219 -5.14 -34.36 -2.40
CA MET A 219 -3.88 -34.87 -1.86
C MET A 219 -2.95 -33.75 -1.35
N ARG A 220 -3.54 -32.71 -0.75
CA ARG A 220 -2.83 -31.56 -0.20
C ARG A 220 -2.99 -31.50 1.31
N ILE A 221 -1.94 -31.05 2.00
CA ILE A 221 -1.96 -30.88 3.45
C ILE A 221 -2.05 -29.38 3.73
N SER A 222 -3.18 -28.94 4.29
CA SER A 222 -3.40 -27.56 4.74
C SER A 222 -3.45 -27.46 6.27
N MET A 223 -3.45 -26.23 6.78
CA MET A 223 -3.56 -25.94 8.21
C MET A 223 -4.95 -26.29 8.78
N ASP A 224 -5.99 -26.33 7.96
CA ASP A 224 -7.34 -26.67 8.38
C ASP A 224 -7.51 -28.18 8.65
N LEU A 225 -6.65 -29.03 8.05
CA LEU A 225 -6.73 -30.51 8.20
C LEU A 225 -6.49 -30.98 9.64
N PRO A 226 -5.39 -30.62 10.34
CA PRO A 226 -5.19 -31.03 11.73
C PRO A 226 -6.31 -30.54 12.67
N VAL A 227 -6.78 -29.30 12.44
CA VAL A 227 -7.85 -28.70 13.24
C VAL A 227 -9.18 -29.41 13.04
N ALA A 228 -9.57 -29.67 11.77
CA ALA A 228 -10.79 -30.42 11.45
C ALA A 228 -10.72 -31.87 11.99
N LEU A 229 -9.57 -32.52 11.88
CA LEU A 229 -9.34 -33.86 12.42
C LEU A 229 -9.52 -33.87 13.95
N GLY A 230 -8.94 -32.88 14.66
CA GLY A 230 -9.10 -32.73 16.11
C GLY A 230 -10.56 -32.53 16.51
N MET A 231 -11.30 -31.65 15.83
CA MET A 231 -12.74 -31.45 16.07
C MET A 231 -13.54 -32.75 15.82
N PHE A 232 -13.24 -33.45 14.73
CA PHE A 232 -13.93 -34.66 14.36
C PHE A 232 -13.67 -35.79 15.38
N ILE A 233 -12.42 -36.02 15.78
CA ILE A 233 -12.05 -37.03 16.78
C ILE A 233 -12.76 -36.74 18.11
N THR A 234 -12.68 -35.48 18.59
CA THR A 234 -13.31 -35.10 19.87
C THR A 234 -14.82 -35.31 19.83
N PHE A 235 -15.47 -34.95 18.73
CA PHE A 235 -16.92 -35.16 18.58
C PHE A 235 -17.30 -36.66 18.55
N CYS A 236 -16.57 -37.47 17.77
CA CYS A 236 -16.81 -38.94 17.70
C CYS A 236 -16.60 -39.64 19.02
N VAL A 237 -15.50 -39.32 19.73
CA VAL A 237 -15.20 -39.93 21.05
C VAL A 237 -16.28 -39.56 22.06
N SER A 238 -16.65 -38.28 22.15
CA SER A 238 -17.68 -37.81 23.08
C SER A 238 -19.08 -38.35 22.73
N THR A 239 -19.38 -38.51 21.43
CA THR A 239 -20.62 -39.15 20.97
C THR A 239 -20.64 -40.63 21.38
N ALA A 240 -19.57 -41.38 21.11
CA ALA A 240 -19.45 -42.80 21.52
C ALA A 240 -19.60 -42.95 23.04
N GLY A 241 -18.99 -42.06 23.84
CA GLY A 241 -19.15 -42.07 25.30
C GLY A 241 -20.56 -41.73 25.76
N THR A 242 -21.32 -40.92 25.04
CA THR A 242 -22.71 -40.57 25.35
C THR A 242 -23.66 -41.75 25.06
N PHE A 243 -23.47 -42.43 23.90
CA PHE A 243 -24.32 -43.58 23.51
C PHE A 243 -23.96 -44.88 24.23
N SER A 244 -22.69 -45.03 24.66
CA SER A 244 -22.19 -46.23 25.35
C SER A 244 -21.41 -45.83 26.61
N PRO A 245 -22.07 -45.47 27.73
CA PRO A 245 -21.39 -45.02 28.95
C PRO A 245 -20.47 -46.04 29.59
N GLN A 246 -20.73 -47.32 29.38
CA GLN A 246 -19.89 -48.44 29.85
C GLN A 246 -18.83 -48.87 28.84
N GLY A 247 -18.79 -48.21 27.67
CA GLY A 247 -17.84 -48.53 26.60
C GLY A 247 -16.45 -47.93 26.84
N LEU A 248 -15.55 -48.21 25.90
CA LEU A 248 -14.14 -47.78 25.91
C LEU A 248 -13.95 -46.28 26.13
N PHE A 249 -14.91 -45.46 25.65
CA PHE A 249 -14.90 -43.99 25.71
C PHE A 249 -15.95 -43.41 26.67
N GLY A 250 -16.59 -44.23 27.51
CA GLY A 250 -17.73 -43.82 28.30
C GLY A 250 -17.37 -43.07 29.61
N ARG A 251 -16.09 -43.07 30.02
CA ARG A 251 -15.66 -42.46 31.27
C ARG A 251 -15.85 -40.92 31.27
N GLU A 252 -15.48 -40.29 30.18
CA GLU A 252 -15.51 -38.83 30.05
C GLU A 252 -16.05 -38.45 28.67
N VAL A 253 -16.76 -37.31 28.60
CA VAL A 253 -17.22 -36.66 27.38
C VAL A 253 -16.60 -35.26 27.32
N PHE A 254 -16.22 -34.81 26.15
CA PHE A 254 -15.40 -33.62 25.93
C PHE A 254 -16.13 -32.56 25.05
N PHE A 255 -17.48 -32.50 25.17
CA PHE A 255 -18.26 -31.50 24.40
C PHE A 255 -17.98 -30.07 24.83
N ASP A 256 -17.71 -29.82 26.09
CA ASP A 256 -17.28 -28.55 26.65
C ASP A 256 -15.94 -28.10 26.05
N SER A 257 -14.95 -29.01 26.08
CA SER A 257 -13.62 -28.76 25.50
C SER A 257 -13.72 -28.49 24.00
N LEU A 258 -14.57 -29.22 23.27
CA LEU A 258 -14.79 -29.04 21.84
C LEU A 258 -15.42 -27.67 21.55
N THR A 259 -16.49 -27.31 22.23
CA THR A 259 -17.21 -26.06 22.01
C THR A 259 -16.38 -24.85 22.42
N MET A 260 -15.62 -24.93 23.53
CA MET A 260 -14.65 -23.93 23.93
C MET A 260 -13.54 -23.76 22.87
N PHE A 261 -12.97 -24.87 22.40
CA PHE A 261 -11.95 -24.83 21.36
C PHE A 261 -12.46 -24.15 20.09
N VAL A 262 -13.65 -24.54 19.58
CA VAL A 262 -14.26 -23.93 18.40
C VAL A 262 -14.53 -22.45 18.62
N PHE A 263 -15.06 -22.06 19.77
CA PHE A 263 -15.32 -20.67 20.10
C PHE A 263 -14.04 -19.82 20.13
N PHE A 264 -12.98 -20.27 20.80
CA PHE A 264 -11.72 -19.54 20.86
C PHE A 264 -11.03 -19.48 19.49
N LEU A 265 -11.09 -20.55 18.71
CA LEU A 265 -10.58 -20.57 17.34
C LEU A 265 -11.30 -19.56 16.45
N LEU A 266 -12.64 -19.52 16.49
CA LEU A 266 -13.44 -18.55 15.73
C LEU A 266 -13.25 -17.12 16.25
N THR A 267 -13.05 -16.94 17.56
CA THR A 267 -12.72 -15.63 18.17
C THR A 267 -11.42 -15.10 17.60
N GLY A 268 -10.36 -15.93 17.63
CA GLY A 268 -9.07 -15.58 17.06
C GLY A 268 -9.17 -15.21 15.57
N ARG A 269 -9.86 -16.04 14.79
CA ARG A 269 -10.06 -15.84 13.35
C ARG A 269 -10.90 -14.60 13.03
N TRP A 270 -11.96 -14.32 13.79
CA TRP A 270 -12.78 -13.11 13.61
C TRP A 270 -12.00 -11.83 13.96
N LEU A 271 -11.24 -11.85 15.08
CA LEU A 271 -10.41 -10.72 15.46
C LEU A 271 -9.31 -10.44 14.42
N GLU A 272 -8.69 -11.50 13.94
CA GLU A 272 -7.68 -11.44 12.87
C GLU A 272 -8.24 -10.80 11.60
N LEU A 273 -9.40 -11.27 11.11
CA LEU A 273 -10.09 -10.71 9.95
C LEU A 273 -10.37 -9.22 10.16
N ARG A 274 -10.91 -8.85 11.31
CA ARG A 274 -11.26 -7.45 11.64
C ARG A 274 -10.04 -6.53 11.73
N LEU A 275 -8.94 -7.00 12.31
CA LEU A 275 -7.71 -6.23 12.41
C LEU A 275 -7.02 -6.08 11.06
N ARG A 276 -7.05 -7.13 10.26
CA ARG A 276 -6.54 -7.15 8.89
C ARG A 276 -7.34 -6.23 7.96
N ASP A 277 -8.67 -6.24 8.05
CA ASP A 277 -9.55 -5.32 7.31
C ASP A 277 -9.22 -3.86 7.63
N ARG A 278 -8.92 -3.54 8.89
CA ARG A 278 -8.47 -2.19 9.27
C ARG A 278 -7.14 -1.78 8.64
N THR A 279 -6.22 -2.73 8.50
CA THR A 279 -4.89 -2.46 7.92
C THR A 279 -4.97 -2.33 6.40
N ALA A 280 -5.71 -3.24 5.74
CA ALA A 280 -5.97 -3.19 4.30
C ALA A 280 -6.91 -2.05 3.92
N GLY A 281 -7.91 -1.76 4.77
CA GLY A 281 -8.91 -0.72 4.53
C GLY A 281 -8.33 0.69 4.50
N ALA A 282 -7.23 0.97 5.19
CA ALA A 282 -6.53 2.25 5.08
C ALA A 282 -5.94 2.47 3.67
N LEU A 283 -5.41 1.42 3.06
CA LEU A 283 -4.90 1.44 1.69
C LEU A 283 -6.05 1.52 0.67
N GLU A 284 -7.10 0.73 0.89
CA GLU A 284 -8.30 0.68 0.04
C GLU A 284 -9.11 1.99 0.09
N ALA A 285 -9.16 2.66 1.25
CA ALA A 285 -9.78 3.98 1.39
C ALA A 285 -9.03 5.07 0.61
N LEU A 286 -7.72 4.93 0.41
CA LEU A 286 -6.94 5.80 -0.47
C LEU A 286 -7.26 5.53 -1.94
N MET A 287 -7.51 4.26 -2.31
CA MET A 287 -7.76 3.84 -3.69
C MET A 287 -9.19 4.17 -4.18
N ASN A 288 -10.18 4.22 -3.28
CA ASN A 288 -11.60 4.42 -3.62
C ASN A 288 -12.08 5.88 -3.43
N ARG A 289 -11.22 6.87 -3.60
CA ARG A 289 -11.56 8.30 -3.39
C ARG A 289 -12.19 9.00 -4.59
N LEU A 290 -12.11 8.41 -5.77
CA LEU A 290 -12.68 9.05 -6.96
C LEU A 290 -14.21 8.95 -6.94
N PRO A 291 -14.93 10.06 -7.21
CA PRO A 291 -16.37 10.04 -7.35
C PRO A 291 -16.80 9.29 -8.61
N ASP A 292 -17.92 8.59 -8.52
CA ASP A 292 -18.48 7.80 -9.64
C ASP A 292 -19.04 8.66 -10.77
N SER A 293 -19.36 9.93 -10.50
CA SER A 293 -19.97 10.86 -11.46
C SER A 293 -19.47 12.28 -11.28
N VAL A 294 -19.49 13.05 -12.37
CA VAL A 294 -19.04 14.45 -12.42
C VAL A 294 -19.96 15.24 -13.35
N GLU A 295 -20.01 16.55 -13.18
CA GLU A 295 -20.72 17.45 -14.07
C GLU A 295 -19.85 17.84 -15.27
N ARG A 296 -20.29 17.45 -16.47
CA ARG A 296 -19.68 17.82 -17.74
C ARG A 296 -20.41 19.01 -18.33
N LEU A 297 -19.66 20.01 -18.80
CA LEU A 297 -20.18 21.13 -19.55
C LEU A 297 -20.21 20.77 -21.05
N ARG A 298 -21.36 20.99 -21.69
CA ARG A 298 -21.48 20.87 -23.14
C ARG A 298 -21.12 22.20 -23.81
N SER A 299 -20.88 22.15 -25.13
CA SER A 299 -20.56 23.32 -25.94
C SER A 299 -21.70 24.34 -26.01
N ASP A 300 -22.93 23.94 -25.69
CA ASP A 300 -24.12 24.82 -25.59
C ASP A 300 -24.25 25.51 -24.21
N GLY A 301 -23.30 25.28 -23.27
CA GLY A 301 -23.33 25.81 -21.93
C GLY A 301 -24.21 24.99 -20.96
N SER A 302 -24.90 23.94 -21.43
CA SER A 302 -25.68 23.07 -20.57
C SER A 302 -24.77 22.15 -19.74
N VAL A 303 -25.23 21.75 -18.54
CA VAL A 303 -24.53 20.88 -17.63
C VAL A 303 -25.21 19.51 -17.63
N GLU A 304 -24.42 18.47 -17.82
CA GLU A 304 -24.86 17.09 -17.79
C GLU A 304 -24.07 16.30 -16.74
N ARG A 305 -24.75 15.55 -15.88
CA ARG A 305 -24.07 14.66 -14.95
C ARG A 305 -23.78 13.33 -15.64
N VAL A 306 -22.47 13.02 -15.78
CA VAL A 306 -21.98 11.81 -16.46
C VAL A 306 -21.20 10.94 -15.50
N ALA A 307 -21.19 9.63 -15.75
CA ALA A 307 -20.29 8.72 -15.02
C ALA A 307 -18.83 9.07 -15.35
N ALA A 308 -17.94 9.08 -14.34
CA ALA A 308 -16.52 9.42 -14.51
C ALA A 308 -15.85 8.59 -15.63
N ARG A 309 -16.22 7.32 -15.80
CA ARG A 309 -15.75 6.42 -16.86
C ARG A 309 -16.15 6.81 -18.30
N ARG A 310 -17.12 7.74 -18.47
CA ARG A 310 -17.59 8.22 -19.77
C ARG A 310 -16.97 9.54 -20.18
N LEU A 311 -16.08 10.09 -19.36
CA LEU A 311 -15.32 11.27 -19.74
C LEU A 311 -14.37 10.94 -20.88
N ALA A 312 -14.16 11.92 -21.74
CA ALA A 312 -13.17 11.89 -22.82
C ALA A 312 -12.13 13.00 -22.60
N VAL A 313 -10.94 12.80 -23.15
CA VAL A 313 -9.93 13.86 -23.22
C VAL A 313 -10.47 15.03 -24.01
N GLY A 314 -10.36 16.26 -23.47
CA GLY A 314 -10.92 17.47 -24.05
C GLY A 314 -12.30 17.87 -23.50
N ASP A 315 -12.98 17.02 -22.73
CA ASP A 315 -14.20 17.41 -22.02
C ASP A 315 -13.91 18.52 -21.01
N SER A 316 -14.86 19.45 -20.81
CA SER A 316 -14.81 20.43 -19.71
C SER A 316 -15.71 19.95 -18.57
N VAL A 317 -15.17 19.88 -17.38
CA VAL A 317 -15.87 19.42 -16.16
C VAL A 317 -15.93 20.53 -15.12
N ARG A 318 -17.04 20.60 -14.38
CA ARG A 318 -17.21 21.52 -13.26
C ARG A 318 -16.98 20.77 -11.95
N VAL A 319 -16.15 21.35 -11.07
CA VAL A 319 -15.82 20.80 -9.75
C VAL A 319 -16.12 21.82 -8.67
N TYR A 320 -16.98 21.45 -7.71
CA TYR A 320 -17.38 22.32 -6.62
C TYR A 320 -16.46 22.19 -5.40
N PRO A 321 -16.46 23.18 -4.48
CA PRO A 321 -15.79 23.05 -3.19
C PRO A 321 -16.24 21.80 -2.41
N GLY A 322 -15.29 21.03 -1.90
CA GLY A 322 -15.51 19.75 -1.23
C GLY A 322 -15.56 18.53 -2.15
N GLU A 323 -15.54 18.73 -3.47
CA GLU A 323 -15.48 17.62 -4.43
C GLU A 323 -14.04 17.24 -4.78
N THR A 324 -13.87 16.01 -5.27
CA THR A 324 -12.58 15.48 -5.73
C THR A 324 -12.50 15.56 -7.24
N PHE A 325 -11.35 15.95 -7.78
CA PHE A 325 -11.11 15.94 -9.22
C PHE A 325 -11.06 14.49 -9.74
N VAL A 326 -11.84 14.19 -10.77
CA VAL A 326 -11.99 12.82 -11.34
C VAL A 326 -10.97 12.51 -12.43
N ALA A 327 -10.31 13.51 -12.99
CA ALA A 327 -9.37 13.41 -14.09
C ALA A 327 -8.24 14.40 -13.89
N ASP A 328 -7.08 14.16 -14.53
CA ASP A 328 -6.04 15.18 -14.61
C ASP A 328 -6.42 16.19 -15.70
N GLY A 329 -6.21 17.46 -15.44
CA GLY A 329 -6.59 18.51 -16.38
C GLY A 329 -6.02 19.88 -16.04
N VAL A 330 -6.44 20.88 -16.82
CA VAL A 330 -6.05 22.28 -16.65
C VAL A 330 -7.28 23.13 -16.34
N VAL A 331 -7.16 23.99 -15.36
CA VAL A 331 -8.21 24.96 -14.99
C VAL A 331 -8.45 25.93 -16.14
N GLU A 332 -9.67 25.99 -16.68
CA GLU A 332 -10.06 26.93 -17.71
C GLU A 332 -10.64 28.23 -17.12
N ALA A 333 -11.41 28.09 -16.04
CA ALA A 333 -12.06 29.20 -15.38
C ALA A 333 -12.24 28.95 -13.88
N GLY A 334 -12.20 30.01 -13.09
CA GLY A 334 -12.32 29.96 -11.65
C GLY A 334 -10.96 29.90 -10.96
N GLU A 335 -10.96 30.21 -9.66
CA GLU A 335 -9.80 30.11 -8.78
C GLU A 335 -10.17 29.28 -7.56
N THR A 336 -9.25 28.43 -7.11
CA THR A 336 -9.45 27.61 -5.94
C THR A 336 -8.15 27.31 -5.20
N ARG A 337 -8.29 26.74 -4.00
CA ARG A 337 -7.22 26.05 -3.27
C ARG A 337 -7.48 24.55 -3.34
N VAL A 338 -6.45 23.81 -3.67
CA VAL A 338 -6.53 22.35 -3.84
C VAL A 338 -5.66 21.65 -2.81
N ASP A 339 -6.21 20.64 -2.15
CA ASP A 339 -5.45 19.73 -1.29
C ASP A 339 -4.93 18.57 -2.14
N GLU A 340 -3.65 18.58 -2.38
CA GLU A 340 -2.92 17.54 -3.11
C GLU A 340 -2.02 16.69 -2.19
N ALA A 341 -2.18 16.80 -0.86
CA ALA A 341 -1.28 16.17 0.12
C ALA A 341 -1.08 14.67 -0.10
N LEU A 342 -2.11 13.95 -0.54
CA LEU A 342 -2.02 12.52 -0.85
C LEU A 342 -1.25 12.18 -2.11
N LEU A 343 -1.12 13.13 -3.04
CA LEU A 343 -0.49 12.93 -4.35
C LEU A 343 0.92 13.50 -4.37
N THR A 344 1.13 14.61 -3.66
CA THR A 344 2.40 15.35 -3.65
C THR A 344 3.14 15.23 -2.32
N GLY A 345 2.47 14.82 -1.25
CA GLY A 345 3.03 14.81 0.12
C GLY A 345 3.11 16.19 0.77
N GLU A 346 2.68 17.26 0.08
CA GLU A 346 2.68 18.61 0.62
C GLU A 346 1.41 18.88 1.42
N SER A 347 1.56 19.24 2.70
CA SER A 347 0.43 19.45 3.62
C SER A 347 -0.28 20.80 3.42
N HIS A 348 0.28 21.71 2.65
CA HIS A 348 -0.30 23.03 2.43
C HIS A 348 -1.14 23.06 1.15
N PRO A 349 -2.40 23.55 1.22
CA PRO A 349 -3.24 23.70 0.05
C PRO A 349 -2.62 24.66 -0.98
N LEU A 350 -2.57 24.21 -2.23
CA LEU A 350 -2.01 24.96 -3.35
C LEU A 350 -3.07 25.81 -4.04
N ALA A 351 -2.75 27.08 -4.34
CA ALA A 351 -3.63 27.93 -5.15
C ALA A 351 -3.58 27.49 -6.62
N ARG A 352 -4.76 27.31 -7.23
CA ARG A 352 -4.93 26.92 -8.62
C ARG A 352 -5.90 27.89 -9.32
N GLY A 353 -5.42 28.53 -10.39
CA GLY A 353 -6.21 29.43 -11.22
C GLY A 353 -6.14 29.05 -12.70
N PRO A 354 -6.71 29.84 -13.61
CA PRO A 354 -6.71 29.55 -15.04
C PRO A 354 -5.29 29.25 -15.58
N GLY A 355 -5.15 28.15 -16.32
CA GLY A 355 -3.87 27.65 -16.82
C GLY A 355 -3.11 26.73 -15.86
N ALA A 356 -3.53 26.59 -14.58
CA ALA A 356 -2.90 25.70 -13.64
C ALA A 356 -3.36 24.24 -13.81
N GLU A 357 -2.44 23.29 -13.67
CA GLU A 357 -2.77 21.87 -13.68
C GLU A 357 -3.42 21.44 -12.36
N VAL A 358 -4.39 20.52 -12.43
CA VAL A 358 -5.03 19.83 -11.32
C VAL A 358 -4.97 18.32 -11.55
N LEU A 359 -4.84 17.57 -10.45
CA LEU A 359 -4.64 16.14 -10.48
C LEU A 359 -5.88 15.38 -10.00
N SER A 360 -6.20 14.29 -10.69
CA SER A 360 -7.23 13.33 -10.23
C SER A 360 -6.93 12.88 -8.79
N GLY A 361 -7.97 12.78 -7.95
CA GLY A 361 -7.82 12.37 -6.54
C GLY A 361 -7.48 13.50 -5.57
N SER A 362 -7.15 14.72 -6.05
CA SER A 362 -7.01 15.91 -5.21
C SER A 362 -8.37 16.52 -4.85
N HIS A 363 -8.46 17.22 -3.73
CA HIS A 363 -9.70 17.83 -3.22
C HIS A 363 -9.76 19.32 -3.52
N ASN A 364 -10.88 19.77 -4.08
CA ASN A 364 -11.20 21.19 -4.24
C ASN A 364 -11.68 21.77 -2.90
N LEU A 365 -10.99 22.79 -2.35
CA LEU A 365 -11.29 23.32 -1.01
C LEU A 365 -12.14 24.61 -0.99
N SER A 366 -12.05 25.47 -2.02
CA SER A 366 -12.64 26.81 -1.88
C SER A 366 -13.55 27.25 -3.02
N GLY A 367 -13.06 27.40 -4.24
CA GLY A 367 -13.82 27.96 -5.36
C GLY A 367 -14.35 26.90 -6.31
N THR A 368 -15.44 27.17 -7.03
CA THR A 368 -15.89 26.35 -8.15
C THR A 368 -14.99 26.59 -9.35
N VAL A 369 -14.46 25.53 -9.94
CA VAL A 369 -13.57 25.61 -11.10
C VAL A 369 -14.10 24.79 -12.27
N GLN A 370 -13.76 25.24 -13.49
CA GLN A 370 -13.96 24.50 -14.72
C GLN A 370 -12.61 23.96 -15.18
N VAL A 371 -12.55 22.67 -15.45
CA VAL A 371 -11.30 21.97 -15.76
C VAL A 371 -11.45 21.25 -17.10
N ARG A 372 -10.51 21.50 -18.02
CA ARG A 372 -10.37 20.74 -19.26
C ARG A 372 -9.60 19.46 -18.99
N VAL A 373 -10.23 18.35 -19.27
CA VAL A 373 -9.68 17.01 -19.07
C VAL A 373 -8.52 16.75 -20.04
N GLN A 374 -7.37 16.37 -19.50
CA GLN A 374 -6.18 15.99 -20.28
C GLN A 374 -5.89 14.50 -20.21
N ARG A 375 -6.12 13.84 -19.07
CA ARG A 375 -5.92 12.39 -18.87
C ARG A 375 -7.07 11.80 -18.06
N ILE A 376 -7.48 10.59 -18.44
CA ILE A 376 -8.60 9.88 -17.84
C ILE A 376 -8.22 8.45 -17.44
N GLY A 377 -8.98 7.87 -16.53
CA GLY A 377 -8.88 6.45 -16.17
C GLY A 377 -7.47 6.04 -15.73
N GLY A 378 -6.91 5.00 -16.33
CA GLY A 378 -5.60 4.44 -16.00
C GLY A 378 -4.40 5.35 -16.30
N GLU A 379 -4.58 6.37 -17.14
CA GLU A 379 -3.52 7.32 -17.50
C GLU A 379 -3.38 8.48 -16.51
N THR A 380 -4.33 8.65 -15.58
CA THR A 380 -4.25 9.66 -14.54
C THR A 380 -3.11 9.35 -13.55
N ARG A 381 -2.51 10.38 -13.00
CA ARG A 381 -1.44 10.26 -12.01
C ARG A 381 -1.89 9.46 -10.78
N PHE A 382 -3.12 9.68 -10.33
CA PHE A 382 -3.75 8.92 -9.25
C PHE A 382 -3.85 7.43 -9.57
N ALA A 383 -4.33 7.05 -10.76
CA ALA A 383 -4.46 5.66 -11.16
C ALA A 383 -3.10 4.94 -11.27
N GLN A 384 -2.05 5.65 -11.71
CA GLN A 384 -0.69 5.13 -11.72
C GLN A 384 -0.17 4.85 -10.30
N ILE A 385 -0.42 5.76 -9.35
CA ILE A 385 -0.08 5.58 -7.93
C ILE A 385 -0.82 4.36 -7.35
N VAL A 386 -2.14 4.27 -7.59
CA VAL A 386 -2.95 3.12 -7.17
C VAL A 386 -2.39 1.81 -7.73
N ALA A 387 -2.01 1.80 -9.00
CA ALA A 387 -1.42 0.63 -9.65
C ALA A 387 -0.10 0.17 -9.01
N LEU A 388 0.76 1.11 -8.65
CA LEU A 388 1.99 0.81 -7.93
C LEU A 388 1.71 0.20 -6.56
N MET A 389 0.72 0.71 -5.83
CA MET A 389 0.28 0.19 -4.53
C MET A 389 -0.33 -1.22 -4.65
N GLU A 390 -1.12 -1.49 -5.68
CA GLU A 390 -1.69 -2.82 -5.96
C GLU A 390 -0.59 -3.84 -6.25
N SER A 391 0.38 -3.48 -7.07
CA SER A 391 1.54 -4.33 -7.36
C SER A 391 2.31 -4.71 -6.09
N ALA A 392 2.48 -3.75 -5.16
CA ALA A 392 3.13 -4.00 -3.87
C ALA A 392 2.40 -5.06 -3.03
N SER A 393 1.07 -4.99 -3.00
CA SER A 393 0.26 -5.86 -2.14
C SER A 393 0.26 -7.33 -2.57
N SER A 394 0.63 -7.64 -3.81
CA SER A 394 0.67 -9.00 -4.36
C SER A 394 2.02 -9.70 -4.20
N THR A 395 3.09 -8.97 -3.94
CA THR A 395 4.45 -9.53 -3.85
C THR A 395 4.72 -10.14 -2.47
N LYS A 396 5.22 -11.39 -2.43
CA LYS A 396 5.53 -12.12 -1.18
C LYS A 396 6.95 -11.79 -0.68
N PRO A 397 7.13 -11.40 0.60
CA PRO A 397 8.45 -11.27 1.22
C PRO A 397 9.23 -12.59 1.26
N GLN A 398 10.56 -12.54 1.21
CA GLN A 398 11.41 -13.76 1.27
C GLN A 398 11.21 -14.54 2.56
N ALA A 399 11.12 -13.85 3.71
CA ALA A 399 10.83 -14.48 4.99
C ALA A 399 9.46 -15.20 5.00
N ALA A 400 8.45 -14.68 4.31
CA ALA A 400 7.17 -15.36 4.16
C ALA A 400 7.28 -16.59 3.25
N MET A 401 8.07 -16.53 2.18
CA MET A 401 8.30 -17.68 1.30
C MET A 401 9.02 -18.82 2.02
N LEU A 402 10.02 -18.52 2.85
CA LEU A 402 10.69 -19.52 3.70
C LEU A 402 9.71 -20.16 4.70
N ALA A 403 8.86 -19.35 5.35
CA ALA A 403 7.84 -19.87 6.26
C ALA A 403 6.86 -20.80 5.53
N ASP A 404 6.45 -20.47 4.31
CA ASP A 404 5.59 -21.31 3.47
C ASP A 404 6.24 -22.64 3.07
N GLN A 405 7.53 -22.61 2.71
CA GLN A 405 8.29 -23.83 2.38
C GLN A 405 8.43 -24.78 3.57
N LEU A 406 8.63 -24.23 4.78
CA LEU A 406 8.75 -25.02 6.02
C LEU A 406 7.39 -25.51 6.53
N ALA A 407 6.27 -24.91 6.12
CA ALA A 407 4.94 -25.27 6.61
C ALA A 407 4.54 -26.72 6.24
N LYS A 408 4.85 -27.21 5.04
CA LYS A 408 4.50 -28.57 4.61
C LYS A 408 5.19 -29.65 5.45
N PRO A 409 6.54 -29.68 5.58
CA PRO A 409 7.21 -30.68 6.40
C PRO A 409 6.85 -30.57 7.90
N PHE A 410 6.59 -29.34 8.37
CA PHE A 410 6.14 -29.12 9.73
C PHE A 410 4.77 -29.78 10.01
N LEU A 411 3.80 -29.63 9.10
CA LEU A 411 2.47 -30.26 9.24
C LEU A 411 2.54 -31.79 9.27
N VAL A 412 3.41 -32.39 8.44
CA VAL A 412 3.65 -33.82 8.48
C VAL A 412 4.24 -34.24 9.83
N ALA A 413 5.23 -33.48 10.32
CA ALA A 413 5.86 -33.75 11.63
C ALA A 413 4.83 -33.67 12.77
N VAL A 414 3.90 -32.72 12.71
CA VAL A 414 2.80 -32.59 13.68
C VAL A 414 1.87 -33.79 13.67
N LEU A 415 1.46 -34.27 12.49
CA LEU A 415 0.60 -35.44 12.37
C LEU A 415 1.30 -36.71 12.95
N VAL A 416 2.58 -36.86 12.66
CA VAL A 416 3.40 -37.95 13.21
C VAL A 416 3.53 -37.81 14.74
N ALA A 417 3.78 -36.61 15.26
CA ALA A 417 3.88 -36.37 16.69
C ALA A 417 2.55 -36.64 17.41
N ALA A 418 1.41 -36.24 16.83
CA ALA A 418 0.08 -36.53 17.39
C ALA A 418 -0.21 -38.02 17.39
N ALA A 419 0.10 -38.72 16.31
CA ALA A 419 -0.04 -40.18 16.24
C ALA A 419 0.89 -40.90 17.26
N GLY A 420 2.14 -40.46 17.41
CA GLY A 420 3.08 -40.96 18.40
C GLY A 420 2.62 -40.69 19.85
N ALA A 421 2.13 -39.48 20.14
CA ALA A 421 1.56 -39.17 21.46
C ALA A 421 0.32 -40.02 21.76
N CYS A 422 -0.55 -40.24 20.78
CA CYS A 422 -1.69 -41.16 20.90
C CYS A 422 -1.23 -42.57 21.23
N ALA A 423 -0.26 -43.12 20.51
CA ALA A 423 0.27 -44.46 20.74
C ALA A 423 0.89 -44.63 22.13
N LEU A 424 1.61 -43.61 22.63
CA LEU A 424 2.22 -43.64 23.97
C LEU A 424 1.18 -43.79 25.10
N TRP A 425 0.04 -43.09 24.97
CA TRP A 425 -1.00 -43.08 25.99
C TRP A 425 -2.08 -44.13 25.78
N TRP A 426 -2.16 -44.76 24.60
CA TRP A 426 -3.22 -45.69 24.23
C TRP A 426 -3.39 -46.90 25.21
N ALA A 427 -2.26 -47.43 25.66
CA ALA A 427 -2.29 -48.59 26.57
C ALA A 427 -2.80 -48.27 27.99
N ARG A 428 -2.77 -46.98 28.39
CA ARG A 428 -3.22 -46.53 29.71
C ARG A 428 -4.68 -46.10 29.70
N ASP A 429 -5.03 -45.20 28.79
CA ASP A 429 -6.39 -44.67 28.62
C ASP A 429 -6.58 -44.22 27.17
N PRO A 430 -7.37 -44.92 26.34
CA PRO A 430 -7.63 -44.56 24.95
C PRO A 430 -8.36 -43.22 24.78
N GLY A 431 -9.26 -42.88 25.73
CA GLY A 431 -9.97 -41.60 25.70
C GLY A 431 -9.00 -40.44 25.89
N HIS A 432 -8.16 -40.53 26.94
CA HIS A 432 -7.10 -39.52 27.20
C HIS A 432 -6.07 -39.50 26.08
N ALA A 433 -5.68 -40.64 25.49
CA ALA A 433 -4.75 -40.71 24.35
C ALA A 433 -5.22 -39.93 23.15
N LEU A 434 -6.50 -40.01 22.79
CA LEU A 434 -7.08 -39.26 21.70
C LEU A 434 -7.12 -37.75 22.03
N MET A 435 -7.43 -37.37 23.27
CA MET A 435 -7.44 -35.96 23.68
C MET A 435 -6.04 -35.36 23.70
N VAL A 436 -5.02 -36.12 24.09
CA VAL A 436 -3.60 -35.70 23.97
C VAL A 436 -3.24 -35.46 22.51
N ALA A 437 -3.61 -36.39 21.61
CA ALA A 437 -3.39 -36.21 20.18
C ALA A 437 -4.09 -34.96 19.64
N VAL A 438 -5.33 -34.74 20.05
CA VAL A 438 -6.07 -33.49 19.68
C VAL A 438 -5.37 -32.26 20.22
N ALA A 439 -4.91 -32.25 21.47
CA ALA A 439 -4.18 -31.11 22.04
C ALA A 439 -2.89 -30.83 21.24
N VAL A 440 -2.15 -31.85 20.84
CA VAL A 440 -0.96 -31.72 19.97
C VAL A 440 -1.33 -31.15 18.61
N LEU A 441 -2.37 -31.65 17.95
CA LEU A 441 -2.86 -31.13 16.64
C LEU A 441 -3.26 -29.66 16.72
N VAL A 442 -3.87 -29.24 17.82
CA VAL A 442 -4.37 -27.87 18.01
C VAL A 442 -3.23 -26.91 18.32
N VAL A 443 -2.35 -27.25 19.29
CA VAL A 443 -1.31 -26.33 19.77
C VAL A 443 -0.26 -26.04 18.70
N THR A 444 -0.04 -26.96 17.78
CA THR A 444 0.98 -26.87 16.74
C THR A 444 0.51 -26.11 15.49
N CYS A 445 -0.67 -25.50 15.49
CA CYS A 445 -1.09 -24.65 14.37
C CYS A 445 -0.09 -23.51 14.15
N PRO A 446 0.59 -23.40 12.99
CA PRO A 446 1.58 -22.36 12.73
C PRO A 446 0.93 -21.01 12.33
N CYS A 447 -0.30 -20.74 12.83
CA CYS A 447 -1.07 -19.53 12.47
C CYS A 447 -0.31 -18.25 12.80
N ALA A 448 0.30 -18.15 13.98
CA ALA A 448 1.12 -17.01 14.40
C ALA A 448 2.36 -16.81 13.50
N LEU A 449 2.99 -17.92 13.08
CA LEU A 449 4.18 -17.90 12.22
C LEU A 449 3.87 -17.38 10.82
N SER A 450 2.79 -17.84 10.22
CA SER A 450 2.39 -17.44 8.85
C SER A 450 1.93 -15.99 8.75
N LEU A 451 1.44 -15.41 9.87
CA LEU A 451 0.95 -14.03 9.94
C LEU A 451 2.03 -13.02 10.36
N ALA A 452 3.09 -13.47 11.01
CA ALA A 452 4.11 -12.62 11.62
C ALA A 452 4.73 -11.61 10.64
N THR A 453 5.15 -12.07 9.47
CA THR A 453 5.81 -11.24 8.45
C THR A 453 4.83 -10.42 7.62
N PRO A 454 3.78 -10.99 7.00
CA PRO A 454 2.90 -10.22 6.12
C PRO A 454 2.16 -9.08 6.83
N THR A 455 1.67 -9.30 8.05
CA THR A 455 0.95 -8.26 8.80
C THR A 455 1.84 -7.09 9.19
N ALA A 456 3.08 -7.34 9.61
CA ALA A 456 4.04 -6.30 9.96
C ALA A 456 4.43 -5.48 8.72
N MET A 457 4.68 -6.13 7.58
CA MET A 457 5.05 -5.44 6.34
C MET A 457 3.91 -4.62 5.76
N LEU A 458 2.67 -5.15 5.77
CA LEU A 458 1.49 -4.38 5.32
C LEU A 458 1.21 -3.18 6.24
N ALA A 459 1.34 -3.34 7.56
CA ALA A 459 1.19 -2.24 8.50
C ALA A 459 2.21 -1.12 8.24
N SER A 460 3.46 -1.51 7.96
CA SER A 460 4.54 -0.56 7.64
C SER A 460 4.36 0.09 6.27
N ALA A 461 3.97 -0.65 5.26
CA ALA A 461 3.67 -0.09 3.93
C ALA A 461 2.52 0.92 4.00
N GLY A 462 1.47 0.62 4.79
CA GLY A 462 0.38 1.55 5.04
C GLY A 462 0.82 2.80 5.82
N ALA A 463 1.74 2.69 6.76
CA ALA A 463 2.33 3.82 7.47
C ALA A 463 3.18 4.69 6.53
N LEU A 464 4.05 4.08 5.72
CA LEU A 464 4.85 4.79 4.72
C LEU A 464 3.99 5.51 3.69
N ALA A 465 2.93 4.87 3.21
CA ALA A 465 2.02 5.48 2.23
C ALA A 465 1.35 6.76 2.79
N ARG A 466 0.96 6.77 4.08
CA ARG A 466 0.43 7.99 4.73
C ARG A 466 1.45 9.11 4.81
N ASN A 467 2.73 8.78 4.88
CA ASN A 467 3.85 9.73 4.90
C ASN A 467 4.41 10.02 3.51
N GLY A 468 3.65 9.74 2.45
CA GLY A 468 4.04 10.05 1.08
C GLY A 468 5.12 9.14 0.49
N VAL A 469 5.38 7.97 1.10
CA VAL A 469 6.32 6.97 0.56
C VAL A 469 5.55 5.73 0.12
N LEU A 470 5.48 5.50 -1.17
CA LEU A 470 4.84 4.31 -1.73
C LEU A 470 5.83 3.14 -1.79
N VAL A 471 5.42 2.02 -1.25
CA VAL A 471 6.18 0.76 -1.32
C VAL A 471 5.66 -0.04 -2.50
N ARG A 472 6.48 -0.30 -3.50
CA ARG A 472 6.10 -1.07 -4.70
C ARG A 472 6.30 -2.57 -4.54
N LYS A 473 7.26 -2.96 -3.71
CA LYS A 473 7.52 -4.37 -3.36
C LYS A 473 7.71 -4.50 -1.86
N LEU A 474 6.91 -5.32 -1.18
CA LEU A 474 7.05 -5.52 0.27
C LEU A 474 8.41 -6.13 0.64
N GLN A 475 9.02 -6.91 -0.26
CA GLN A 475 10.39 -7.45 -0.09
C GLN A 475 11.44 -6.35 0.07
N ALA A 476 11.21 -5.18 -0.54
CA ALA A 476 12.14 -4.07 -0.44
C ALA A 476 12.27 -3.52 1.00
N LEU A 477 11.26 -3.68 1.86
CA LEU A 477 11.36 -3.34 3.28
C LEU A 477 12.39 -4.21 4.01
N GLU A 478 12.49 -5.49 3.66
CA GLU A 478 13.47 -6.42 4.21
C GLU A 478 14.89 -6.02 3.77
N ALA A 479 15.06 -5.78 2.46
CA ALA A 479 16.33 -5.33 1.91
C ALA A 479 16.73 -3.94 2.44
N LEU A 480 15.79 -3.00 2.57
CA LEU A 480 16.03 -1.66 3.13
C LEU A 480 16.52 -1.70 4.57
N ALA A 481 15.97 -2.59 5.39
CA ALA A 481 16.43 -2.73 6.78
C ALA A 481 17.89 -3.18 6.89
N ALA A 482 18.38 -3.91 5.88
CA ALA A 482 19.75 -4.42 5.79
C ALA A 482 20.72 -3.46 5.08
N VAL A 483 20.25 -2.30 4.59
CA VAL A 483 21.08 -1.33 3.87
C VAL A 483 22.20 -0.79 4.77
N ASP A 484 23.42 -0.87 4.24
CA ASP A 484 24.66 -0.34 4.87
C ASP A 484 25.37 0.71 3.99
N VAL A 485 25.01 0.81 2.70
CA VAL A 485 25.48 1.87 1.78
C VAL A 485 24.29 2.51 1.08
N LEU A 486 24.21 3.84 1.11
CA LEU A 486 23.19 4.58 0.39
C LEU A 486 23.87 5.53 -0.60
N VAL A 487 23.53 5.38 -1.87
CA VAL A 487 24.09 6.15 -2.98
C VAL A 487 23.04 7.14 -3.45
N PHE A 488 23.37 8.42 -3.44
CA PHE A 488 22.53 9.47 -4.01
C PHE A 488 23.02 9.84 -5.41
N ASP A 489 22.09 10.01 -6.33
CA ASP A 489 22.32 10.85 -7.49
C ASP A 489 22.36 12.32 -7.07
N LYS A 490 23.06 13.17 -7.81
CA LYS A 490 23.16 14.59 -7.50
C LYS A 490 21.93 15.35 -7.98
N THR A 491 21.68 15.30 -9.29
CA THR A 491 20.73 16.17 -10.01
C THR A 491 19.29 15.72 -9.72
N GLY A 492 18.40 16.67 -9.42
CA GLY A 492 17.01 16.38 -9.10
C GLY A 492 16.79 15.63 -7.77
N THR A 493 17.87 15.14 -7.14
CA THR A 493 17.85 14.35 -5.89
C THR A 493 18.38 15.16 -4.71
N LEU A 494 19.68 15.44 -4.64
CA LEU A 494 20.28 16.28 -3.62
C LEU A 494 20.11 17.77 -3.91
N THR A 495 20.06 18.11 -5.20
CA THR A 495 19.81 19.48 -5.66
C THR A 495 18.39 19.61 -6.20
N ARG A 496 17.83 20.82 -6.15
CA ARG A 496 16.67 21.20 -6.94
C ARG A 496 17.14 21.50 -8.37
N ASP A 497 16.25 21.36 -9.35
CA ASP A 497 16.54 21.79 -10.75
C ASP A 497 16.52 23.32 -10.87
N ALA A 498 17.16 23.98 -9.94
CA ALA A 498 17.28 25.43 -9.86
C ALA A 498 18.72 25.81 -9.53
N MET A 499 19.13 26.93 -10.06
CA MET A 499 20.38 27.56 -9.67
C MET A 499 20.06 28.71 -8.71
N VAL A 500 20.98 28.99 -7.80
CA VAL A 500 20.89 30.10 -6.85
C VAL A 500 22.08 31.04 -7.07
N LEU A 501 21.81 32.31 -6.98
CA LEU A 501 22.87 33.33 -7.00
C LEU A 501 23.72 33.21 -5.74
N GLY A 502 25.02 32.96 -5.91
CA GLY A 502 26.02 33.00 -4.86
C GLY A 502 26.66 34.37 -4.72
N ALA A 503 27.97 34.44 -4.93
CA ALA A 503 28.71 35.70 -4.83
C ALA A 503 28.51 36.60 -6.08
N VAL A 504 28.38 37.88 -5.84
CA VAL A 504 28.37 38.93 -6.91
C VAL A 504 29.68 39.72 -6.80
N GLN A 505 30.41 39.76 -7.89
CA GLN A 505 31.62 40.58 -7.99
C GLN A 505 31.33 41.72 -9.00
N THR A 506 31.66 42.93 -8.64
CA THR A 506 31.39 44.12 -9.48
C THR A 506 32.68 44.91 -9.76
N ARG A 507 32.67 45.65 -10.87
CA ARG A 507 33.69 46.66 -11.16
C ARG A 507 33.71 47.71 -10.06
N ALA A 508 34.88 48.25 -9.72
CA ALA A 508 35.02 49.33 -8.75
C ALA A 508 34.08 50.50 -9.05
N GLY A 509 33.26 50.89 -8.06
CA GLY A 509 32.27 51.95 -8.19
C GLY A 509 30.88 51.49 -8.72
N VAL A 510 30.68 50.20 -8.99
CA VAL A 510 29.37 49.65 -9.39
C VAL A 510 28.74 48.95 -8.19
N ASP A 511 27.51 49.35 -7.86
CA ASP A 511 26.73 48.68 -6.80
C ASP A 511 26.23 47.33 -7.29
N GLY A 512 26.40 46.27 -6.45
CA GLY A 512 25.99 44.91 -6.77
C GLY A 512 24.49 44.76 -6.94
N ALA A 513 23.69 45.47 -6.16
CA ALA A 513 22.24 45.46 -6.29
C ALA A 513 21.78 46.11 -7.60
N LEU A 514 22.44 47.18 -8.02
CA LEU A 514 22.16 47.84 -9.32
C LEU A 514 22.55 46.92 -10.49
N ALA A 515 23.73 46.25 -10.41
CA ALA A 515 24.16 45.31 -11.43
C ALA A 515 23.19 44.13 -11.55
N LEU A 516 22.66 43.60 -10.41
CA LEU A 516 21.68 42.55 -10.40
C LEU A 516 20.34 42.98 -11.00
N ALA A 517 19.87 44.19 -10.70
CA ALA A 517 18.64 44.76 -11.29
C ALA A 517 18.75 44.91 -12.82
N GLN A 518 19.93 45.32 -13.31
CA GLN A 518 20.19 45.43 -14.75
C GLN A 518 20.28 44.05 -15.41
N ALA A 519 20.90 43.06 -14.75
CA ALA A 519 20.94 41.69 -15.23
C ALA A 519 19.53 41.04 -15.25
N ASP A 520 18.70 41.33 -14.26
CA ASP A 520 17.30 40.88 -14.22
C ASP A 520 16.47 41.42 -15.37
N ALA A 521 16.63 42.72 -15.71
CA ALA A 521 15.92 43.35 -16.81
C ALA A 521 16.16 42.64 -18.16
N LEU A 522 17.34 42.02 -18.36
CA LEU A 522 17.64 41.14 -19.49
C LEU A 522 17.15 39.72 -19.26
N ALA A 523 17.44 39.16 -18.09
CA ALA A 523 17.25 37.76 -17.76
C ALA A 523 15.78 37.32 -17.80
N ARG A 524 14.83 38.21 -17.43
CA ARG A 524 13.37 37.91 -17.45
C ARG A 524 12.81 37.62 -18.85
N HIS A 525 13.56 37.87 -19.91
CA HIS A 525 13.20 37.58 -21.30
C HIS A 525 13.70 36.20 -21.78
N SER A 526 14.38 35.41 -20.93
CA SER A 526 14.88 34.08 -21.27
C SER A 526 14.43 33.03 -20.26
N LEU A 527 14.06 31.85 -20.74
CA LEU A 527 13.71 30.69 -19.93
C LEU A 527 14.93 29.89 -19.49
N HIS A 528 16.14 30.34 -19.83
CA HIS A 528 17.37 29.65 -19.45
C HIS A 528 17.51 29.56 -17.92
N PRO A 529 17.95 28.41 -17.30
CA PRO A 529 18.08 28.26 -15.85
C PRO A 529 18.88 29.37 -15.17
N VAL A 530 19.97 29.84 -15.78
CA VAL A 530 20.79 30.95 -15.30
C VAL A 530 19.97 32.23 -15.22
N SER A 531 19.18 32.52 -16.24
CA SER A 531 18.33 33.73 -16.32
C SER A 531 17.25 33.70 -15.24
N ARG A 532 16.65 32.54 -15.02
CA ARG A 532 15.66 32.33 -13.95
C ARG A 532 16.25 32.52 -12.54
N ALA A 533 17.49 32.07 -12.33
CA ALA A 533 18.20 32.28 -11.06
C ALA A 533 18.46 33.74 -10.75
N LEU A 534 18.92 34.54 -11.77
CA LEU A 534 19.13 35.95 -11.61
C LEU A 534 17.82 36.71 -11.35
N ALA A 535 16.76 36.38 -12.07
CA ALA A 535 15.45 36.99 -11.88
C ALA A 535 14.87 36.68 -10.48
N ALA A 536 15.01 35.43 -9.99
CA ALA A 536 14.59 35.07 -8.65
C ALA A 536 15.38 35.81 -7.56
N ALA A 537 16.70 35.95 -7.73
CA ALA A 537 17.56 36.68 -6.81
C ALA A 537 17.24 38.20 -6.78
N ALA A 538 16.96 38.76 -7.93
CA ALA A 538 16.55 40.18 -8.04
C ALA A 538 15.19 40.42 -7.38
N ALA A 539 14.22 39.52 -7.57
CA ALA A 539 12.93 39.59 -6.92
C ALA A 539 13.03 39.54 -5.40
N ALA A 540 13.92 38.67 -4.86
CA ALA A 540 14.18 38.58 -3.42
C ALA A 540 14.88 39.85 -2.84
N ALA A 541 15.62 40.60 -3.68
CA ALA A 541 16.32 41.83 -3.31
C ALA A 541 15.48 43.10 -3.64
N ALA A 542 14.27 43.00 -4.16
CA ALA A 542 13.46 44.09 -4.68
C ALA A 542 13.16 45.23 -3.67
N ASP A 543 13.12 44.92 -2.37
CA ASP A 543 12.92 45.90 -1.30
C ASP A 543 14.11 46.90 -1.15
N SER A 544 15.26 46.60 -1.75
CA SER A 544 16.50 47.37 -1.60
C SER A 544 16.84 48.26 -2.80
N VAL A 545 16.16 48.15 -3.94
CA VAL A 545 16.48 48.89 -5.17
C VAL A 545 15.29 49.71 -5.63
N GLN A 546 15.46 51.05 -5.62
CA GLN A 546 14.42 52.00 -6.10
C GLN A 546 14.44 52.22 -7.64
N ASP A 547 15.50 51.79 -8.33
CA ASP A 547 15.64 52.00 -9.77
C ASP A 547 15.11 50.76 -10.53
N THR A 548 13.96 50.92 -11.17
CA THR A 548 13.41 49.89 -12.10
C THR A 548 13.98 50.13 -13.50
N TRP A 549 14.48 49.05 -14.12
CA TRP A 549 14.99 49.04 -15.48
C TRP A 549 14.04 48.35 -16.42
N GLN A 550 13.83 48.94 -17.60
CA GLN A 550 13.05 48.33 -18.67
C GLN A 550 13.98 47.99 -19.84
N CYS A 551 13.90 46.78 -20.35
CA CYS A 551 14.70 46.35 -21.49
C CYS A 551 13.86 46.41 -22.76
N GLU A 552 14.41 47.05 -23.81
CA GLU A 552 13.88 47.07 -25.15
C GLU A 552 14.80 46.22 -26.06
N ALA A 553 14.23 45.55 -27.07
CA ALA A 553 14.96 44.83 -28.12
C ALA A 553 15.95 43.75 -27.60
N VAL A 554 15.47 42.77 -26.80
CA VAL A 554 16.29 41.65 -26.35
C VAL A 554 16.55 40.64 -27.47
N THR A 555 17.82 40.26 -27.64
CA THR A 555 18.25 39.21 -28.57
C THR A 555 18.99 38.13 -27.78
N GLU A 556 18.51 36.88 -27.88
CA GLU A 556 19.17 35.73 -27.32
C GLU A 556 20.07 35.04 -28.39
N LEU A 557 21.36 34.95 -28.09
CA LEU A 557 22.34 34.28 -28.91
C LEU A 557 22.68 32.92 -28.31
N ALA A 558 22.29 31.83 -29.00
CA ALA A 558 22.43 30.47 -28.52
C ALA A 558 23.90 30.17 -28.14
N GLY A 559 24.12 29.68 -26.91
CA GLY A 559 25.43 29.34 -26.37
C GLY A 559 26.33 30.51 -26.00
N GLN A 560 25.88 31.78 -26.17
CA GLN A 560 26.64 32.97 -25.85
C GLN A 560 26.00 33.79 -24.72
N GLY A 561 24.73 34.16 -24.87
CA GLY A 561 24.01 34.97 -23.89
C GLY A 561 22.94 35.89 -24.46
N LEU A 562 22.57 36.89 -23.69
CA LEU A 562 21.55 37.90 -24.00
C LEU A 562 22.18 39.27 -24.29
N LEU A 563 21.66 39.96 -25.28
CA LEU A 563 21.98 41.32 -25.62
C LEU A 563 20.72 42.17 -25.59
N GLY A 564 20.76 43.37 -25.00
CA GLY A 564 19.58 44.25 -25.01
C GLY A 564 19.89 45.66 -24.60
N GLU A 565 18.94 46.56 -24.86
CA GLU A 565 19.02 47.99 -24.56
C GLU A 565 18.18 48.27 -23.30
N LEU A 566 18.82 48.84 -22.25
CA LEU A 566 18.18 49.18 -21.00
C LEU A 566 17.92 50.66 -20.85
N ARG A 567 16.69 50.99 -20.40
CA ARG A 567 16.28 52.35 -20.04
C ARG A 567 15.80 52.39 -18.58
N PRO A 568 16.19 53.41 -17.79
CA PRO A 568 15.64 53.60 -16.46
C PRO A 568 14.18 54.10 -16.56
N VAL A 569 13.29 53.49 -15.70
CA VAL A 569 11.85 53.82 -15.70
C VAL A 569 11.54 55.07 -14.85
N SER A 570 12.46 55.51 -13.98
CA SER A 570 12.24 56.67 -13.09
C SER A 570 12.23 57.99 -13.82
N PRO A 571 11.15 58.80 -13.69
CA PRO A 571 11.06 60.11 -14.34
C PRO A 571 11.98 61.13 -13.64
N GLY A 572 13.08 61.47 -14.23
CA GLY A 572 14.00 62.50 -13.73
C GLY A 572 15.46 62.26 -14.06
N ASN A 573 15.83 61.09 -14.43
CA ASN A 573 17.20 60.77 -14.82
C ASN A 573 17.29 60.69 -16.35
N SER A 574 17.81 61.69 -17.02
CA SER A 574 18.13 61.66 -18.46
C SER A 574 19.31 60.70 -18.74
N ALA A 575 19.25 59.52 -18.12
CA ALA A 575 20.28 58.50 -18.28
C ALA A 575 20.20 57.94 -19.69
N GLN A 576 21.31 57.92 -20.38
CA GLN A 576 21.52 57.35 -21.70
C GLN A 576 21.08 55.88 -21.72
N THR A 577 20.41 55.45 -22.77
CA THR A 577 20.20 54.05 -23.08
C THR A 577 21.54 53.32 -23.00
N ARG A 578 21.58 52.17 -22.28
CA ARG A 578 22.78 51.34 -22.15
C ARG A 578 22.60 50.06 -22.92
N HIS A 579 23.55 49.68 -23.72
CA HIS A 579 23.63 48.37 -24.37
C HIS A 579 24.35 47.40 -23.43
N LEU A 580 23.64 46.38 -22.98
CA LEU A 580 24.18 45.41 -22.05
C LEU A 580 24.25 44.03 -22.70
N ARG A 581 25.29 43.30 -22.33
CA ARG A 581 25.49 41.89 -22.66
C ARG A 581 25.52 41.07 -21.39
N LEU A 582 24.73 39.99 -21.33
CA LEU A 582 24.66 39.06 -20.20
C LEU A 582 24.97 37.66 -20.73
N GLY A 583 26.09 37.06 -20.37
CA GLY A 583 26.44 35.74 -20.90
C GLY A 583 27.82 35.24 -20.51
N SER A 584 28.41 34.43 -21.39
CA SER A 584 29.72 33.84 -21.20
C SER A 584 30.86 34.85 -21.13
N ALA A 585 31.99 34.49 -20.51
CA ALA A 585 33.17 35.35 -20.40
C ALA A 585 33.65 35.84 -21.78
N SER A 586 33.64 35.00 -22.80
CA SER A 586 34.00 35.32 -24.16
C SER A 586 33.03 36.35 -24.79
N PHE A 587 31.74 36.19 -24.57
CA PHE A 587 30.68 37.08 -25.06
C PHE A 587 30.73 38.45 -24.43
N CYS A 588 31.08 38.51 -23.14
CA CYS A 588 31.22 39.75 -22.38
C CYS A 588 32.65 40.33 -22.45
N ALA A 589 33.55 39.73 -23.24
CA ALA A 589 34.95 40.14 -23.39
C ALA A 589 35.73 40.27 -22.07
N VAL A 590 35.44 39.41 -21.10
CA VAL A 590 36.10 39.40 -19.78
C VAL A 590 37.41 38.62 -19.92
N GLN A 591 38.57 39.33 -19.64
CA GLN A 591 39.88 38.74 -19.66
C GLN A 591 40.42 38.51 -18.22
N GLY A 592 41.14 37.41 -18.02
CA GLY A 592 41.88 37.16 -16.78
C GLY A 592 41.04 36.69 -15.58
N TYR A 593 39.80 36.23 -15.80
CA TYR A 593 38.95 35.65 -14.76
C TYR A 593 39.06 34.13 -14.78
N GLU A 594 39.79 33.56 -13.83
CA GLU A 594 39.75 32.10 -13.57
C GLU A 594 38.52 31.80 -12.74
N ALA A 595 37.44 31.39 -13.40
CA ALA A 595 36.21 31.01 -12.72
C ALA A 595 36.37 29.67 -12.01
N SER A 596 36.27 29.65 -10.71
CA SER A 596 35.93 28.43 -9.99
C SER A 596 34.40 28.26 -9.98
N GLY A 597 33.84 27.53 -10.96
CA GLY A 597 32.41 27.23 -11.03
C GLY A 597 31.65 27.91 -12.18
N LEU A 598 30.32 27.76 -12.19
CA LEU A 598 29.45 28.34 -13.20
C LEU A 598 29.26 29.83 -12.92
N CYS A 599 29.72 30.71 -13.86
CA CYS A 599 29.59 32.15 -13.76
C CYS A 599 28.91 32.68 -15.02
N VAL A 600 28.16 33.78 -14.82
CA VAL A 600 27.62 34.61 -15.91
C VAL A 600 28.09 36.03 -15.69
N HIS A 601 28.44 36.70 -16.79
CA HIS A 601 29.01 38.03 -16.77
C HIS A 601 28.06 39.05 -17.36
N LEU A 602 28.05 40.24 -16.79
CA LEU A 602 27.36 41.40 -17.32
C LEU A 602 28.40 42.41 -17.81
N ALA A 603 28.24 42.95 -19.01
CA ALA A 603 29.12 43.93 -19.60
C ALA A 603 28.32 45.04 -20.30
N ASP A 604 28.81 46.25 -20.25
CA ASP A 604 28.33 47.44 -21.01
C ASP A 604 29.29 47.75 -22.16
N GLU A 605 29.14 48.95 -22.74
CA GLU A 605 30.02 49.48 -23.82
C GLU A 605 31.44 49.74 -23.30
N ASP A 606 31.59 50.06 -22.01
CA ASP A 606 32.88 50.31 -21.34
C ASP A 606 33.56 49.00 -20.86
N GLY A 607 32.94 47.85 -21.03
CA GLY A 607 33.46 46.53 -20.70
C GLY A 607 32.76 45.86 -19.54
N TRP A 608 33.47 45.02 -18.80
CA TRP A 608 32.94 44.23 -17.70
C TRP A 608 32.34 45.06 -16.55
N LEU A 609 31.09 44.78 -16.18
CA LEU A 609 30.35 45.40 -15.06
C LEU A 609 30.30 44.50 -13.82
N ALA A 610 29.84 43.25 -14.00
CA ALA A 610 29.69 42.35 -12.90
C ALA A 610 29.84 40.87 -13.34
N THR A 611 30.17 40.05 -12.38
CA THR A 611 30.18 38.57 -12.49
C THR A 611 29.29 38.00 -11.41
N PHE A 612 28.35 37.19 -11.81
CA PHE A 612 27.42 36.46 -10.96
C PHE A 612 27.85 35.00 -10.88
N ALA A 613 28.35 34.56 -9.73
CA ALA A 613 28.65 33.16 -9.48
C ALA A 613 27.35 32.43 -9.16
N LEU A 614 27.08 31.37 -9.87
CA LEU A 614 25.89 30.54 -9.69
C LEU A 614 26.26 29.25 -8.98
N GLN A 615 25.44 28.89 -8.03
CA GLN A 615 25.57 27.64 -7.27
C GLN A 615 24.34 26.79 -7.48
N GLU A 616 24.50 25.49 -7.40
CA GLU A 616 23.36 24.58 -7.39
C GLU A 616 22.57 24.73 -6.09
N ASP A 617 21.25 24.77 -6.20
CA ASP A 617 20.34 24.84 -5.05
C ASP A 617 20.32 23.50 -4.31
N LEU A 618 21.19 23.35 -3.32
CA LEU A 618 21.18 22.18 -2.45
C LEU A 618 19.90 22.21 -1.59
N ARG A 619 19.18 21.08 -1.53
CA ARG A 619 18.01 20.98 -0.66
C ARG A 619 18.38 21.23 0.79
N PRO A 620 17.61 22.04 1.56
CA PRO A 620 18.01 22.45 2.90
C PRO A 620 18.14 21.29 3.90
N GLU A 621 17.40 20.19 3.66
CA GLU A 621 17.42 19.01 4.52
C GLU A 621 18.60 18.06 4.29
N VAL A 622 19.40 18.22 3.23
CA VAL A 622 20.47 17.28 2.83
C VAL A 622 21.47 17.03 3.95
N VAL A 623 21.99 18.09 4.57
CA VAL A 623 23.00 17.98 5.62
C VAL A 623 22.47 17.18 6.81
N GLY A 624 21.21 17.45 7.22
CA GLY A 624 20.55 16.72 8.30
C GLY A 624 20.30 15.25 7.96
N VAL A 625 19.89 14.97 6.72
CA VAL A 625 19.67 13.61 6.22
C VAL A 625 20.96 12.82 6.19
N VAL A 626 22.05 13.37 5.65
CA VAL A 626 23.37 12.72 5.60
C VAL A 626 23.88 12.43 7.00
N ALA A 627 23.79 13.40 7.93
CA ALA A 627 24.20 13.20 9.31
C ALA A 627 23.37 12.10 10.01
N THR A 628 22.06 12.07 9.79
CA THR A 628 21.17 11.06 10.38
C THR A 628 21.45 9.66 9.84
N LEU A 629 21.70 9.52 8.53
CA LEU A 629 22.07 8.25 7.90
C LEU A 629 23.42 7.75 8.44
N ALA A 630 24.42 8.63 8.55
CA ALA A 630 25.73 8.31 9.12
C ALA A 630 25.61 7.86 10.59
N ALA A 631 24.81 8.56 11.41
CA ALA A 631 24.52 8.17 12.79
C ALA A 631 23.80 6.81 12.88
N ALA A 632 23.01 6.48 11.87
CA ALA A 632 22.35 5.17 11.74
C ALA A 632 23.29 4.05 11.23
N GLY A 633 24.59 4.34 11.01
CA GLY A 633 25.58 3.39 10.53
C GLY A 633 25.51 3.10 9.02
N VAL A 634 24.90 4.00 8.23
CA VAL A 634 24.81 3.89 6.78
C VAL A 634 25.87 4.79 6.14
N GLU A 635 26.70 4.20 5.31
CA GLU A 635 27.68 4.93 4.51
C GLU A 635 26.98 5.66 3.37
N VAL A 636 27.14 6.99 3.32
CA VAL A 636 26.53 7.81 2.28
C VAL A 636 27.55 8.09 1.18
N ARG A 637 27.15 7.86 -0.07
CA ARG A 637 27.92 8.13 -1.27
C ARG A 637 27.12 8.99 -2.24
N MET A 638 27.81 9.73 -3.10
CA MET A 638 27.21 10.51 -4.18
C MET A 638 27.83 10.17 -5.53
N MET A 639 27.01 10.04 -6.56
CA MET A 639 27.46 9.85 -7.95
C MET A 639 26.72 10.82 -8.87
N SER A 640 27.43 11.38 -9.85
CA SER A 640 26.82 12.24 -10.86
C SER A 640 27.56 12.15 -12.18
N GLY A 641 26.84 12.45 -13.28
CA GLY A 641 27.44 12.66 -14.60
C GLY A 641 28.20 13.97 -14.73
N ASP A 642 28.04 14.90 -13.79
CA ASP A 642 28.67 16.20 -13.82
C ASP A 642 30.17 16.13 -13.53
N SER A 643 30.85 17.26 -13.77
CA SER A 643 32.29 17.36 -13.56
C SER A 643 32.70 17.01 -12.13
N ALA A 644 33.88 16.39 -11.97
CA ALA A 644 34.38 16.00 -10.65
C ALA A 644 34.48 17.20 -9.68
N GLN A 645 34.75 18.42 -10.19
CA GLN A 645 34.84 19.63 -9.39
C GLN A 645 33.46 20.03 -8.84
N ALA A 646 32.40 20.09 -9.66
CA ALA A 646 31.04 20.43 -9.24
C ALA A 646 30.52 19.41 -8.22
N VAL A 647 30.77 18.13 -8.47
CA VAL A 647 30.38 17.04 -7.56
C VAL A 647 31.12 17.16 -6.22
N GLY A 648 32.42 17.46 -6.23
CA GLY A 648 33.21 17.66 -5.00
C GLY A 648 32.73 18.86 -4.16
N GLU A 649 32.24 19.91 -4.79
CA GLU A 649 31.71 21.09 -4.09
C GLU A 649 30.38 20.78 -3.40
N VAL A 650 29.45 20.13 -4.09
CA VAL A 650 28.18 19.69 -3.52
C VAL A 650 28.41 18.66 -2.41
N ALA A 651 29.34 17.72 -2.59
CA ALA A 651 29.69 16.74 -1.57
C ALA A 651 30.21 17.38 -0.27
N ARG A 652 31.07 18.38 -0.41
CA ARG A 652 31.60 19.13 0.74
C ARG A 652 30.49 19.87 1.47
N MET A 653 29.59 20.54 0.75
CA MET A 653 28.43 21.23 1.33
C MET A 653 27.46 20.25 2.02
N ALA A 654 27.24 19.09 1.43
CA ALA A 654 26.37 18.05 1.95
C ALA A 654 26.99 17.22 3.09
N GLY A 655 28.30 17.31 3.32
CA GLY A 655 29.01 16.48 4.29
C GLY A 655 29.23 15.03 3.84
N ILE A 656 29.26 14.76 2.52
CA ILE A 656 29.45 13.43 1.95
C ILE A 656 30.94 13.19 1.68
N ALA A 657 31.52 12.13 2.31
CA ALA A 657 32.94 11.83 2.19
C ALA A 657 33.30 11.16 0.85
N HIS A 658 32.39 10.39 0.29
CA HIS A 658 32.63 9.60 -0.93
C HIS A 658 31.77 10.11 -2.07
N ALA A 659 32.37 10.86 -2.99
CA ALA A 659 31.71 11.40 -4.15
C ALA A 659 32.49 11.12 -5.43
N ARG A 660 31.77 10.81 -6.54
CA ARG A 660 32.38 10.56 -7.85
C ARG A 660 31.60 11.30 -8.93
N GLY A 661 32.31 12.17 -9.66
CA GLY A 661 31.79 12.89 -10.82
C GLY A 661 32.18 12.22 -12.13
N ALA A 662 31.71 12.79 -13.24
CA ALA A 662 31.91 12.33 -14.61
C ALA A 662 31.54 10.83 -14.82
N CYS A 663 30.51 10.35 -14.11
CA CYS A 663 30.06 8.96 -14.17
C CYS A 663 29.05 8.78 -15.30
N THR A 664 29.29 7.84 -16.19
CA THR A 664 28.25 7.32 -17.09
C THR A 664 27.25 6.45 -16.31
N PRO A 665 26.03 6.17 -16.82
CA PRO A 665 25.11 5.23 -16.20
C PRO A 665 25.74 3.85 -15.99
N GLN A 666 26.62 3.40 -16.88
CA GLN A 666 27.35 2.15 -16.74
C GLN A 666 28.33 2.20 -15.58
N ASP A 667 29.09 3.29 -15.39
CA ASP A 667 30.02 3.44 -14.26
C ASP A 667 29.28 3.40 -12.92
N LYS A 668 28.08 4.02 -12.85
CA LYS A 668 27.22 3.98 -11.67
C LYS A 668 26.79 2.56 -11.35
N LEU A 669 26.35 1.81 -12.36
CA LEU A 669 25.92 0.41 -12.22
C LEU A 669 27.08 -0.50 -11.79
N ASP A 670 28.26 -0.31 -12.38
CA ASP A 670 29.43 -1.11 -12.07
C ASP A 670 29.93 -0.87 -10.63
N LEU A 671 29.85 0.36 -10.13
CA LEU A 671 30.15 0.66 -8.72
C LEU A 671 29.16 -0.05 -7.78
N ILE A 672 27.86 0.00 -8.09
CA ILE A 672 26.85 -0.72 -7.30
C ILE A 672 27.17 -2.22 -7.25
N ARG A 673 27.44 -2.83 -8.41
CA ARG A 673 27.80 -4.25 -8.49
C ARG A 673 29.09 -4.57 -7.73
N GLN A 674 30.06 -3.69 -7.79
CA GLN A 674 31.32 -3.85 -7.03
C GLN A 674 31.07 -3.85 -5.52
N LEU A 675 30.24 -2.96 -5.01
CA LEU A 675 29.85 -2.91 -3.59
C LEU A 675 29.06 -4.16 -3.19
N GLN A 676 28.13 -4.61 -4.03
CA GLN A 676 27.36 -5.84 -3.82
C GLN A 676 28.29 -7.08 -3.80
N ALA A 677 29.28 -7.14 -4.67
CA ALA A 677 30.30 -8.23 -4.69
C ALA A 677 31.16 -8.26 -3.42
N GLN A 678 31.30 -7.12 -2.72
CA GLN A 678 31.92 -7.02 -1.40
C GLN A 678 30.98 -7.41 -0.25
N GLY A 679 29.76 -7.88 -0.54
CA GLY A 679 28.76 -8.26 0.46
C GLY A 679 28.00 -7.08 1.04
N ARG A 680 28.09 -5.88 0.46
CA ARG A 680 27.39 -4.69 0.92
C ARG A 680 25.96 -4.65 0.36
N THR A 681 25.01 -4.23 1.15
CA THR A 681 23.63 -3.99 0.71
C THR A 681 23.47 -2.52 0.33
N VAL A 682 23.26 -2.27 -0.96
CA VAL A 682 23.27 -0.92 -1.54
C VAL A 682 21.87 -0.44 -1.83
N ALA A 683 21.51 0.75 -1.32
CA ALA A 683 20.34 1.50 -1.76
C ALA A 683 20.75 2.60 -2.74
N MET A 684 19.97 2.81 -3.80
CA MET A 684 20.12 3.91 -4.75
C MET A 684 18.93 4.86 -4.68
N VAL A 685 19.21 6.16 -4.62
CA VAL A 685 18.21 7.24 -4.63
C VAL A 685 18.48 8.13 -5.83
N GLY A 686 17.50 8.26 -6.73
CA GLY A 686 17.65 9.05 -7.95
C GLY A 686 16.31 9.53 -8.50
N ASP A 687 16.36 10.42 -9.51
CA ASP A 687 15.18 10.93 -10.23
C ASP A 687 14.78 10.05 -11.42
N GLY A 688 15.67 9.21 -11.87
CA GLY A 688 15.45 8.14 -12.85
C GLY A 688 15.40 8.51 -14.31
N LEU A 689 15.64 9.78 -14.68
CA LEU A 689 15.71 10.15 -16.11
C LEU A 689 16.80 9.36 -16.86
N ASN A 690 17.97 9.19 -16.23
CA ASN A 690 19.11 8.49 -16.79
C ASN A 690 19.50 7.25 -15.98
N ASP A 691 18.92 7.04 -14.81
CA ASP A 691 19.35 6.06 -13.82
C ASP A 691 18.48 4.83 -13.73
N GLY A 692 17.49 4.64 -14.62
CA GLY A 692 16.60 3.47 -14.64
C GLY A 692 17.34 2.12 -14.46
N PRO A 693 18.37 1.82 -15.28
CA PRO A 693 19.17 0.59 -15.12
C PRO A 693 19.92 0.53 -13.78
N VAL A 694 20.35 1.69 -13.25
CA VAL A 694 21.09 1.80 -11.99
C VAL A 694 20.17 1.51 -10.81
N LEU A 695 18.96 2.09 -10.81
CA LEU A 695 17.90 1.83 -9.82
C LEU A 695 17.50 0.35 -9.81
N ALA A 696 17.33 -0.26 -10.98
CA ALA A 696 17.02 -1.68 -11.11
C ALA A 696 18.15 -2.61 -10.65
N GLY A 697 19.40 -2.16 -10.73
CA GLY A 697 20.59 -2.92 -10.32
C GLY A 697 20.90 -2.87 -8.83
N ALA A 698 20.35 -1.91 -8.10
CA ALA A 698 20.55 -1.78 -6.65
C ALA A 698 19.74 -2.83 -5.87
N ASN A 699 20.15 -3.13 -4.61
CA ASN A 699 19.37 -4.00 -3.72
C ASN A 699 18.03 -3.35 -3.33
N VAL A 700 18.04 -2.02 -3.22
CA VAL A 700 16.86 -1.18 -2.94
C VAL A 700 16.96 0.10 -3.73
N SER A 701 15.84 0.58 -4.23
CA SER A 701 15.82 1.81 -5.01
C SER A 701 14.68 2.75 -4.60
N PHE A 702 14.99 4.05 -4.61
CA PHE A 702 14.06 5.14 -4.37
C PHE A 702 14.00 6.05 -5.59
N ALA A 703 12.79 6.38 -6.03
CA ALA A 703 12.54 7.43 -7.02
C ALA A 703 11.61 8.50 -6.43
N PHE A 704 11.81 9.75 -6.84
CA PHE A 704 10.92 10.85 -6.46
C PHE A 704 9.68 10.92 -7.36
N GLY A 705 8.56 11.46 -6.84
CA GLY A 705 7.28 11.50 -7.56
C GLY A 705 7.26 12.40 -8.82
N GLN A 706 8.28 13.25 -8.98
CA GLN A 706 8.49 14.03 -10.21
C GLN A 706 9.36 13.29 -11.24
N ALA A 707 9.90 12.12 -10.87
CA ALA A 707 10.67 11.28 -11.78
C ALA A 707 9.82 10.78 -12.96
N VAL A 708 10.48 10.46 -14.08
CA VAL A 708 9.80 9.89 -15.26
C VAL A 708 9.04 8.60 -14.90
N PRO A 709 7.90 8.33 -15.54
CA PRO A 709 7.10 7.13 -15.27
C PRO A 709 7.89 5.83 -15.32
N LEU A 710 8.88 5.74 -16.21
CA LEU A 710 9.76 4.56 -16.33
C LEU A 710 10.59 4.33 -15.07
N ALA A 711 11.13 5.37 -14.46
CA ALA A 711 11.92 5.27 -13.23
C ALA A 711 11.06 4.90 -12.02
N GLN A 712 9.89 5.52 -11.90
CA GLN A 712 8.90 5.13 -10.90
C GLN A 712 8.50 3.65 -11.05
N ALA A 713 8.39 3.17 -12.30
CA ALA A 713 8.08 1.77 -12.59
C ALA A 713 9.21 0.80 -12.22
N GLN A 714 10.45 1.24 -12.09
CA GLN A 714 11.60 0.39 -11.74
C GLN A 714 12.00 0.49 -10.26
N ALA A 715 11.73 1.62 -9.61
CA ALA A 715 12.07 1.82 -8.21
C ALA A 715 11.23 0.95 -7.27
N ASP A 716 11.79 0.56 -6.14
CA ASP A 716 11.11 -0.21 -5.09
C ASP A 716 10.26 0.69 -4.18
N PHE A 717 10.71 1.93 -3.99
CA PHE A 717 10.03 2.98 -3.24
C PHE A 717 9.84 4.21 -4.11
N VAL A 718 8.66 4.81 -4.05
CA VAL A 718 8.36 6.09 -4.71
C VAL A 718 8.03 7.11 -3.64
N VAL A 719 8.82 8.17 -3.54
CA VAL A 719 8.61 9.29 -2.63
C VAL A 719 7.77 10.34 -3.35
N LEU A 720 6.52 10.53 -2.94
CA LEU A 720 5.56 11.41 -3.62
C LEU A 720 5.93 12.90 -3.49
N GLY A 721 6.33 13.30 -2.28
CA GLY A 721 6.89 14.63 -2.03
C GLY A 721 8.39 14.69 -2.32
N GLY A 722 8.91 15.86 -2.64
CA GLY A 722 10.34 16.04 -2.89
C GLY A 722 11.24 15.98 -1.64
N GLN A 723 10.79 15.46 -0.50
CA GLN A 723 11.52 15.51 0.78
C GLN A 723 12.45 14.31 0.96
N LEU A 724 13.74 14.57 1.08
CA LEU A 724 14.75 13.53 1.35
C LEU A 724 14.61 12.87 2.73
N THR A 725 14.01 13.57 3.69
CA THR A 725 13.72 13.03 5.03
C THR A 725 12.88 11.77 4.99
N ALA A 726 12.06 11.61 3.94
CA ALA A 726 11.24 10.41 3.72
C ALA A 726 12.08 9.13 3.55
N VAL A 727 13.29 9.23 2.99
CA VAL A 727 14.23 8.09 2.86
C VAL A 727 14.71 7.63 4.25
N VAL A 728 15.03 8.58 5.12
CA VAL A 728 15.46 8.29 6.50
C VAL A 728 14.33 7.63 7.29
N GLN A 729 13.11 8.19 7.16
CA GLN A 729 11.92 7.64 7.82
C GLN A 729 11.61 6.23 7.33
N ALA A 730 11.73 5.98 6.02
CA ALA A 730 11.53 4.65 5.43
C ALA A 730 12.55 3.64 5.97
N LEU A 731 13.83 4.00 6.06
CA LEU A 731 14.88 3.16 6.63
C LEU A 731 14.62 2.84 8.12
N ALA A 732 14.29 3.85 8.91
CA ALA A 732 14.01 3.68 10.33
C ALA A 732 12.79 2.75 10.55
N LEU A 733 11.72 2.95 9.77
CA LEU A 733 10.54 2.11 9.85
C LEU A 733 10.80 0.69 9.33
N ALA A 734 11.60 0.51 8.28
CA ALA A 734 11.99 -0.80 7.78
C ALA A 734 12.77 -1.61 8.84
N ARG A 735 13.74 -1.01 9.51
CA ARG A 735 14.49 -1.62 10.63
C ARG A 735 13.58 -1.98 11.79
N LYS A 736 12.66 -1.08 12.18
CA LYS A 736 11.66 -1.35 13.22
C LYS A 736 10.72 -2.49 12.81
N THR A 737 10.31 -2.55 11.54
CA THR A 737 9.49 -3.63 10.98
C THR A 737 10.18 -4.98 11.13
N MET A 738 11.45 -5.07 10.72
CA MET A 738 12.20 -6.32 10.83
C MET A 738 12.45 -6.73 12.29
N SER A 739 12.59 -5.77 13.20
CA SER A 739 12.65 -6.05 14.64
C SER A 739 11.33 -6.67 15.14
N VAL A 740 10.18 -6.09 14.75
CA VAL A 740 8.84 -6.64 15.10
C VAL A 740 8.63 -8.02 14.48
N VAL A 741 9.00 -8.22 13.23
CA VAL A 741 8.94 -9.55 12.57
C VAL A 741 9.75 -10.57 13.35
N ARG A 742 10.99 -10.23 13.74
CA ARG A 742 11.86 -11.11 14.54
C ARG A 742 11.27 -11.42 15.92
N GLN A 743 10.69 -10.43 16.60
CA GLN A 743 9.99 -10.63 17.86
C GLN A 743 8.82 -11.60 17.71
N ASN A 744 8.01 -11.43 16.66
CA ASN A 744 6.87 -12.28 16.38
C ASN A 744 7.29 -13.72 16.07
N LEU A 745 8.37 -13.92 15.30
CA LEU A 745 8.92 -15.24 14.98
C LEU A 745 9.46 -15.94 16.24
N TRP A 746 10.23 -15.22 17.09
CA TRP A 746 10.73 -15.77 18.35
C TRP A 746 9.59 -16.12 19.31
N TRP A 747 8.55 -15.27 19.37
CA TRP A 747 7.36 -15.55 20.17
C TRP A 747 6.66 -16.83 19.69
N ALA A 748 6.40 -16.97 18.39
CA ALA A 748 5.75 -18.15 17.83
C ALA A 748 6.56 -19.43 18.06
N LEU A 749 7.88 -19.36 17.90
CA LEU A 749 8.78 -20.49 18.15
C LEU A 749 8.79 -20.87 19.63
N GLY A 750 8.94 -19.89 20.53
CA GLY A 750 8.97 -20.10 21.99
C GLY A 750 7.66 -20.68 22.51
N TYR A 751 6.52 -20.16 22.02
CA TYR A 751 5.19 -20.69 22.36
C TYR A 751 5.08 -22.18 21.99
N ASN A 752 5.42 -22.54 20.74
CA ASN A 752 5.35 -23.94 20.31
C ASN A 752 6.34 -24.84 21.08
N ALA A 753 7.56 -24.36 21.31
CA ALA A 753 8.57 -25.11 22.05
C ALA A 753 8.16 -25.40 23.51
N ALA A 754 7.39 -24.51 24.11
CA ALA A 754 6.87 -24.70 25.47
C ALA A 754 5.60 -25.58 25.51
N CYS A 755 4.66 -25.32 24.60
CA CYS A 755 3.33 -25.96 24.67
C CYS A 755 3.29 -27.37 24.09
N VAL A 756 4.11 -27.70 23.06
CA VAL A 756 4.11 -29.04 22.46
C VAL A 756 4.53 -30.11 23.45
N PRO A 757 5.63 -30.00 24.21
CA PRO A 757 5.97 -30.97 25.23
C PRO A 757 4.88 -31.14 26.30
N LEU A 758 4.26 -30.04 26.75
CA LEU A 758 3.17 -30.08 27.72
C LEU A 758 1.94 -30.81 27.15
N ALA A 759 1.62 -30.64 25.88
CA ALA A 759 0.55 -31.38 25.21
C ALA A 759 0.88 -32.86 25.11
N VAL A 760 2.09 -33.27 24.71
CA VAL A 760 2.53 -34.66 24.59
C VAL A 760 2.50 -35.38 25.95
N VAL A 761 2.88 -34.70 27.04
CA VAL A 761 2.82 -35.25 28.42
C VAL A 761 1.38 -35.36 28.92
N GLY A 762 0.39 -34.73 28.24
CA GLY A 762 -1.03 -34.78 28.60
C GLY A 762 -1.45 -33.74 29.64
N TRP A 763 -0.58 -32.74 29.95
CA TRP A 763 -0.90 -31.68 30.92
C TRP A 763 -1.67 -30.52 30.30
N LEU A 764 -1.70 -30.43 28.97
CA LEU A 764 -2.38 -29.36 28.27
C LEU A 764 -3.69 -29.85 27.66
N PRO A 765 -4.84 -29.49 28.21
CA PRO A 765 -6.13 -29.87 27.64
C PRO A 765 -6.38 -29.13 26.30
N ALA A 766 -7.17 -29.74 25.41
CA ALA A 766 -7.41 -29.23 24.05
C ALA A 766 -8.01 -27.80 24.02
N TRP A 767 -8.89 -27.46 24.96
CA TRP A 767 -9.42 -26.08 25.05
C TRP A 767 -8.35 -25.04 25.40
N ALA A 768 -7.43 -25.37 26.31
CA ALA A 768 -6.34 -24.46 26.70
C ALA A 768 -5.32 -24.33 25.56
N ALA A 769 -5.06 -25.39 24.80
CA ALA A 769 -4.28 -25.35 23.57
C ALA A 769 -4.90 -24.40 22.54
N GLY A 770 -6.23 -24.46 22.36
CA GLY A 770 -6.97 -23.53 21.47
C GLY A 770 -6.93 -22.08 21.91
N LEU A 771 -7.12 -21.82 23.21
CA LEU A 771 -7.03 -20.48 23.79
C LEU A 771 -5.61 -19.89 23.63
N GLY A 772 -4.61 -20.69 23.93
CA GLY A 772 -3.21 -20.28 23.81
C GLY A 772 -2.84 -19.95 22.37
N MET A 773 -3.26 -20.77 21.41
CA MET A 773 -3.06 -20.55 19.98
C MET A 773 -3.73 -19.24 19.52
N ALA A 774 -5.01 -19.02 19.88
CA ALA A 774 -5.75 -17.80 19.52
C ALA A 774 -5.10 -16.56 20.13
N SER A 775 -4.69 -16.62 21.40
CA SER A 775 -3.99 -15.54 22.10
C SER A 775 -2.63 -15.22 21.47
N SER A 776 -1.87 -16.27 21.11
CA SER A 776 -0.58 -16.13 20.44
C SER A 776 -0.71 -15.41 19.09
N SER A 777 -1.67 -15.81 18.27
CA SER A 777 -1.95 -15.16 16.97
C SER A 777 -2.38 -13.70 17.16
N LEU A 778 -3.22 -13.43 18.15
CA LEU A 778 -3.67 -12.07 18.46
C LEU A 778 -2.50 -11.16 18.90
N LEU A 779 -1.60 -11.66 19.76
CA LEU A 779 -0.42 -10.92 20.21
C LEU A 779 0.49 -10.54 19.04
N VAL A 780 0.71 -11.47 18.10
CA VAL A 780 1.50 -11.22 16.88
C VAL A 780 0.89 -10.10 16.04
N VAL A 781 -0.43 -10.13 15.82
CA VAL A 781 -1.13 -9.08 15.05
C VAL A 781 -1.11 -7.74 15.79
N LEU A 782 -1.36 -7.72 17.09
CA LEU A 782 -1.32 -6.50 17.91
C LEU A 782 0.08 -5.88 17.93
N ASN A 783 1.13 -6.71 18.01
CA ASN A 783 2.50 -6.23 17.93
C ASN A 783 2.81 -5.60 16.56
N ALA A 784 2.32 -6.21 15.46
CA ALA A 784 2.45 -5.66 14.12
C ALA A 784 1.69 -4.31 13.96
N LEU A 785 0.51 -4.16 14.57
CA LEU A 785 -0.27 -2.91 14.51
C LEU A 785 0.40 -1.71 15.21
N ARG A 786 1.39 -1.94 16.09
CA ARG A 786 2.20 -0.86 16.67
C ARG A 786 2.96 -0.08 15.59
N LEU A 787 3.29 -0.72 14.46
CA LEU A 787 3.95 -0.06 13.33
C LEU A 787 3.05 0.97 12.66
N ALA A 788 1.73 0.71 12.61
CA ALA A 788 0.76 1.64 12.04
C ALA A 788 0.52 2.89 12.90
N ARG A 789 0.85 2.83 14.22
CA ARG A 789 0.61 3.92 15.19
C ARG A 789 1.83 4.81 15.43
N SER A 790 3.02 4.44 14.92
CA SER A 790 4.26 5.12 15.30
C SER A 790 4.40 6.55 14.76
N ASP A 791 3.47 7.02 13.93
CA ASP A 791 3.56 8.32 13.25
C ASP A 791 3.01 9.51 14.06
N ALA A 792 2.30 9.26 15.19
CA ALA A 792 1.71 10.34 15.98
C ALA A 792 2.69 11.04 16.95
N GLN A 793 3.94 10.55 17.09
CA GLN A 793 4.87 11.05 18.10
C GLN A 793 6.14 11.72 17.54
N HIS A 794 6.34 11.79 16.23
CA HIS A 794 7.55 12.36 15.63
C HIS A 794 7.33 13.60 14.75
N SER A 795 6.18 14.28 14.87
CA SER A 795 5.96 15.61 14.28
C SER A 795 6.51 16.76 15.15
N GLY A 796 7.50 16.49 15.96
CA GLY A 796 8.14 17.43 16.85
C GLY A 796 9.66 17.29 16.85
N ILE A 797 10.33 17.33 15.67
CA ILE A 797 11.74 17.67 15.53
C ILE A 797 11.88 18.61 14.34
#